data_33067a215cc31f85642b54791c1d608b
#
_entry.id   33067a215cc31f85642b54791c1d608b
#
_cell.length_a   1.000
_cell.length_b   1.000
_cell.length_c   1.000
_cell.angle_alpha   90.00
_cell.angle_beta   90.00
_cell.angle_gamma   90.00
#
_symmetry.space_group_name_H-M   'P 1'
#
loop_
_entity.id
_entity.type
_entity.pdbx_description
1 polymer ?
#
loop_
_entity_poly.entity_id
_entity_poly.type
_entity_poly.pdbx_seq_one_letter_code
_entity_poly.pdbx_strand_id
1 'polypeptide(L)'
;MSEEIDRSNYSADNIQVLEGLEAVRKRPAMYIGDIGTKGLHHLVYEVVDNSIDEALAGHCDLISVWINEDNSITVRDNGRGIPTAIHTKEKRSALEVVMTVLHAGGKFDKDTYKVSGGLHGVGVSCVNALSGDLRATVYRDGKIWQQEYKIGKPQYDVKVIGDTTEHGTEVQFKPDTTIFEATVYNYDILAARMRELAFLNKGITVVLTDLRTTDDDGKNPSDTFHSERGLSEFCEYLDRNREKLIPDVIYFEGENDGIPVEVALTYNTSYTENIQAYVNNINTHEGGTHLSGFRRGLTNTLKKYAADSGMLAKEKIEIDGDDFREGLTAVVSVKVQEPQFEGQTKTKLGNREVTAPVSQGVSTMLSNYLEEHPAEAKIIVDKVILAARARHAARKAREMVQRKNVMSGSGLPGKLADCSEKDPALCEVYFVEGDSAGGTAKQGRDRHFQAIMPLRGKILNVEKAMIHKIFENEEIKNIYTALGVRIGTEEDSKALNLEKLRYHKVIIMCDADVDGSHIETLILTFFFRFMKELIELGYIYIATPPLYLVKKGQKSEYAWNDDQRDKYIQEMKGSGLESSVGIQRYKGLGEMNATQLWETTMDPEARTLRQVTIDNAAEADQIFSMLMGDEVPPRREFIEKNAKYAKIDV
;
A
#
# COMPACT_ATOMS: atom_id res chain seq x y z
N MET A 1 -1.88 -48.15 -13.67
CA MET A 1 -3.28 -48.05 -14.11
C MET A 1 -3.53 -46.57 -14.29
N SER A 2 -3.70 -46.12 -15.53
CA SER A 2 -4.04 -44.73 -15.84
C SER A 2 -5.48 -44.48 -15.40
N GLU A 3 -5.70 -43.58 -14.44
CA GLU A 3 -7.05 -43.05 -14.16
C GLU A 3 -7.57 -42.40 -15.42
N GLU A 4 -8.60 -43.01 -16.03
CA GLU A 4 -9.39 -42.36 -17.06
C GLU A 4 -10.09 -41.17 -16.42
N ILE A 5 -9.66 -39.95 -16.80
CA ILE A 5 -10.35 -38.72 -16.43
C ILE A 5 -11.74 -38.80 -17.05
N ASP A 6 -12.76 -38.97 -16.21
CA ASP A 6 -14.15 -39.01 -16.59
C ASP A 6 -14.56 -37.63 -17.21
N ARG A 7 -14.53 -37.56 -18.54
CA ARG A 7 -14.89 -36.39 -19.34
C ARG A 7 -16.42 -36.20 -19.48
N SER A 8 -17.20 -37.12 -18.93
CA SER A 8 -18.67 -37.17 -19.11
C SER A 8 -19.43 -36.14 -18.27
N ASN A 9 -18.78 -35.52 -17.27
CA ASN A 9 -19.45 -34.59 -16.33
C ASN A 9 -19.46 -33.13 -16.78
N TYR A 10 -18.85 -32.75 -17.90
CA TYR A 10 -18.90 -31.37 -18.42
C TYR A 10 -19.90 -31.28 -19.57
N SER A 11 -21.12 -30.86 -19.24
CA SER A 11 -22.23 -30.67 -20.20
C SER A 11 -22.64 -29.20 -20.29
N ALA A 12 -23.47 -28.85 -21.26
CA ALA A 12 -24.03 -27.51 -21.41
C ALA A 12 -24.78 -27.05 -20.14
N ASP A 13 -25.36 -27.97 -19.39
CA ASP A 13 -26.09 -27.69 -18.15
C ASP A 13 -25.17 -27.28 -16.98
N ASN A 14 -23.87 -27.54 -17.09
CA ASN A 14 -22.86 -27.11 -16.12
C ASN A 14 -22.40 -25.65 -16.35
N ILE A 15 -22.79 -25.03 -17.47
CA ILE A 15 -22.48 -23.62 -17.77
C ILE A 15 -23.51 -22.75 -17.06
N GLN A 16 -23.09 -22.15 -15.91
CA GLN A 16 -23.93 -21.21 -15.17
C GLN A 16 -23.74 -19.79 -15.74
N VAL A 17 -24.82 -19.16 -16.14
CA VAL A 17 -24.85 -17.74 -16.47
C VAL A 17 -25.24 -16.98 -15.22
N LEU A 18 -24.33 -16.12 -14.72
CA LEU A 18 -24.58 -15.25 -13.59
C LEU A 18 -25.01 -13.88 -14.11
N GLU A 19 -26.17 -13.40 -13.71
CA GLU A 19 -26.68 -12.11 -14.13
C GLU A 19 -26.55 -11.07 -13.01
N GLY A 20 -26.23 -9.82 -13.39
CA GLY A 20 -26.27 -8.66 -12.53
C GLY A 20 -25.42 -8.79 -11.26
N LEU A 21 -25.98 -8.42 -10.12
CA LEU A 21 -25.27 -8.35 -8.82
C LEU A 21 -24.91 -9.73 -8.24
N GLU A 22 -25.51 -10.82 -8.71
CA GLU A 22 -25.13 -12.18 -8.27
C GLU A 22 -23.72 -12.55 -8.70
N ALA A 23 -23.29 -12.07 -9.89
CA ALA A 23 -21.90 -12.27 -10.37
C ALA A 23 -20.88 -11.61 -9.42
N VAL A 24 -21.19 -10.41 -8.93
CA VAL A 24 -20.35 -9.68 -7.95
C VAL A 24 -20.22 -10.46 -6.65
N ARG A 25 -21.31 -10.95 -6.10
CA ARG A 25 -21.32 -11.72 -4.86
C ARG A 25 -20.58 -13.05 -4.95
N LYS A 26 -20.67 -13.71 -6.11
CA LYS A 26 -19.99 -15.01 -6.34
C LYS A 26 -18.49 -14.86 -6.56
N ARG A 27 -18.04 -13.73 -7.09
CA ARG A 27 -16.63 -13.44 -7.40
C ARG A 27 -16.25 -12.02 -6.97
N PRO A 28 -16.36 -11.67 -5.68
CA PRO A 28 -16.15 -10.30 -5.20
C PRO A 28 -14.74 -9.78 -5.53
N ALA A 29 -13.70 -10.62 -5.41
CA ALA A 29 -12.32 -10.25 -5.69
C ALA A 29 -12.09 -9.77 -7.15
N MET A 30 -12.92 -10.18 -8.11
CA MET A 30 -12.84 -9.67 -9.49
C MET A 30 -13.22 -8.18 -9.59
N TYR A 31 -14.02 -7.66 -8.66
CA TYR A 31 -14.56 -6.29 -8.69
C TYR A 31 -13.86 -5.37 -7.70
N ILE A 32 -13.49 -5.88 -6.52
CA ILE A 32 -12.88 -5.09 -5.44
C ILE A 32 -11.45 -5.54 -5.08
N GLY A 33 -10.90 -6.50 -5.84
CA GLY A 33 -9.51 -6.98 -5.70
C GLY A 33 -9.28 -7.98 -4.58
N ASP A 34 -9.97 -7.86 -3.44
CA ASP A 34 -9.76 -8.66 -2.24
C ASP A 34 -11.04 -8.72 -1.40
N ILE A 35 -11.15 -9.67 -0.46
CA ILE A 35 -12.24 -9.80 0.51
C ILE A 35 -11.78 -9.59 1.97
N GLY A 36 -10.50 -9.32 2.17
CA GLY A 36 -9.93 -8.95 3.46
C GLY A 36 -10.04 -7.45 3.76
N THR A 37 -9.14 -6.93 4.57
CA THR A 37 -9.12 -5.52 5.00
C THR A 37 -9.06 -4.56 3.81
N LYS A 38 -8.25 -4.83 2.79
CA LYS A 38 -8.11 -3.99 1.61
C LYS A 38 -9.41 -3.87 0.82
N GLY A 39 -10.07 -4.99 0.53
CA GLY A 39 -11.35 -5.01 -0.16
C GLY A 39 -12.48 -4.36 0.64
N LEU A 40 -12.47 -4.52 1.98
CA LEU A 40 -13.41 -3.84 2.86
C LEU A 40 -13.33 -2.31 2.72
N HIS A 41 -12.10 -1.73 2.79
CA HIS A 41 -11.89 -0.29 2.67
C HIS A 41 -12.17 0.21 1.25
N HIS A 42 -11.98 -0.64 0.24
CA HIS A 42 -12.27 -0.31 -1.15
C HIS A 42 -13.75 0.02 -1.37
N LEU A 43 -14.68 -0.59 -0.61
CA LEU A 43 -16.11 -0.20 -0.67
C LEU A 43 -16.32 1.28 -0.33
N VAL A 44 -15.59 1.80 0.67
CA VAL A 44 -15.65 3.22 1.04
C VAL A 44 -15.10 4.09 -0.09
N TYR A 45 -13.97 3.67 -0.68
CA TYR A 45 -13.34 4.40 -1.77
C TYR A 45 -14.28 4.53 -2.98
N GLU A 46 -15.01 3.48 -3.36
CA GLU A 46 -15.95 3.52 -4.48
C GLU A 46 -17.09 4.51 -4.25
N VAL A 47 -17.56 4.68 -3.02
CA VAL A 47 -18.60 5.67 -2.70
C VAL A 47 -18.03 7.09 -2.66
N VAL A 48 -16.88 7.29 -2.01
CA VAL A 48 -16.21 8.59 -1.92
C VAL A 48 -15.76 9.07 -3.30
N ASP A 49 -15.22 8.19 -4.16
CA ASP A 49 -14.79 8.52 -5.52
C ASP A 49 -15.97 9.02 -6.38
N ASN A 50 -17.21 8.59 -6.10
CA ASN A 50 -18.40 9.18 -6.75
C ASN A 50 -18.64 10.63 -6.33
N SER A 51 -18.43 10.95 -5.06
CA SER A 51 -18.52 12.33 -4.55
C SER A 51 -17.37 13.20 -5.09
N ILE A 52 -16.17 12.64 -5.24
CA ILE A 52 -15.03 13.29 -5.88
C ILE A 52 -15.30 13.56 -7.37
N ASP A 53 -15.99 12.65 -8.09
CA ASP A 53 -16.37 12.90 -9.49
C ASP A 53 -17.38 14.05 -9.61
N GLU A 54 -18.30 14.24 -8.64
CA GLU A 54 -19.13 15.44 -8.55
C GLU A 54 -18.30 16.72 -8.31
N ALA A 55 -17.25 16.61 -7.51
CA ALA A 55 -16.34 17.73 -7.28
C ALA A 55 -15.50 18.07 -8.51
N LEU A 56 -15.00 17.09 -9.24
CA LEU A 56 -14.30 17.29 -10.52
C LEU A 56 -15.22 17.92 -11.59
N ALA A 57 -16.52 17.65 -11.51
CA ALA A 57 -17.53 18.30 -12.33
C ALA A 57 -17.89 19.72 -11.85
N GLY A 58 -17.32 20.19 -10.74
CA GLY A 58 -17.53 21.54 -10.17
C GLY A 58 -18.81 21.70 -9.36
N HIS A 59 -19.39 20.59 -8.86
CA HIS A 59 -20.68 20.61 -8.18
C HIS A 59 -20.63 20.19 -6.70
N CYS A 60 -19.46 19.82 -6.18
CA CYS A 60 -19.29 19.39 -4.79
C CYS A 60 -18.02 20.01 -4.22
N ASP A 61 -18.07 20.51 -2.99
CA ASP A 61 -16.94 21.05 -2.25
C ASP A 61 -16.82 20.50 -0.82
N LEU A 62 -17.82 19.74 -0.36
CA LEU A 62 -17.85 19.13 0.97
C LEU A 62 -18.26 17.65 0.89
N ILE A 63 -17.41 16.79 1.41
CA ILE A 63 -17.67 15.34 1.55
C ILE A 63 -17.50 14.97 3.02
N SER A 64 -18.50 14.33 3.61
CA SER A 64 -18.46 13.86 4.99
C SER A 64 -18.57 12.34 5.04
N VAL A 65 -17.68 11.72 5.80
CA VAL A 65 -17.59 10.27 5.97
C VAL A 65 -17.68 9.94 7.45
N TRP A 66 -18.59 9.04 7.82
CA TRP A 66 -18.74 8.56 9.20
C TRP A 66 -18.53 7.05 9.26
N ILE A 67 -17.73 6.61 10.22
CA ILE A 67 -17.70 5.24 10.68
C ILE A 67 -18.72 5.16 11.84
N ASN A 68 -19.86 4.55 11.60
CA ASN A 68 -20.96 4.52 12.56
C ASN A 68 -20.67 3.53 13.72
N GLU A 69 -21.40 3.66 14.84
CA GLU A 69 -21.25 2.81 16.04
C GLU A 69 -21.40 1.31 15.72
N ASP A 70 -22.28 0.97 14.79
CA ASP A 70 -22.51 -0.41 14.34
C ASP A 70 -21.53 -0.88 13.27
N ASN A 71 -20.48 -0.09 13.03
CA ASN A 71 -19.44 -0.31 12.01
C ASN A 71 -19.99 -0.31 10.57
N SER A 72 -21.13 0.35 10.30
CA SER A 72 -21.51 0.77 8.96
C SER A 72 -20.80 2.06 8.57
N ILE A 73 -20.78 2.37 7.28
CA ILE A 73 -20.23 3.63 6.74
C ILE A 73 -21.36 4.49 6.22
N THR A 74 -21.27 5.79 6.50
CA THR A 74 -22.09 6.81 5.83
C THR A 74 -21.17 7.75 5.08
N VAL A 75 -21.45 7.99 3.81
CA VAL A 75 -20.78 9.00 2.97
C VAL A 75 -21.85 9.95 2.47
N ARG A 76 -21.64 11.26 2.69
CA ARG A 76 -22.52 12.31 2.21
C ARG A 76 -21.72 13.37 1.47
N ASP A 77 -22.20 13.76 0.30
CA ASP A 77 -21.72 14.90 -0.46
C ASP A 77 -22.77 16.02 -0.59
N ASN A 78 -22.33 17.20 -0.98
CA ASN A 78 -23.19 18.31 -1.32
C ASN A 78 -23.26 18.56 -2.85
N GLY A 79 -23.09 17.49 -3.65
CA GLY A 79 -23.20 17.51 -5.10
C GLY A 79 -24.61 17.71 -5.63
N ARG A 80 -24.83 17.45 -6.93
CA ARG A 80 -26.16 17.62 -7.58
C ARG A 80 -27.23 16.61 -7.12
N GLY A 81 -26.81 15.53 -6.46
CA GLY A 81 -27.63 14.39 -6.14
C GLY A 81 -27.93 13.48 -7.34
N ILE A 82 -27.96 12.18 -7.14
CA ILE A 82 -28.27 11.20 -8.19
C ILE A 82 -29.68 11.48 -8.75
N PRO A 83 -29.91 11.45 -10.10
CA PRO A 83 -31.25 11.61 -10.66
C PRO A 83 -32.22 10.56 -10.12
N THR A 84 -33.45 10.99 -9.77
CA THR A 84 -34.50 10.12 -9.20
C THR A 84 -35.66 9.88 -10.16
N ALA A 85 -35.69 10.59 -11.32
CA ALA A 85 -36.71 10.41 -12.35
C ALA A 85 -36.69 8.97 -12.92
N ILE A 86 -37.82 8.56 -13.52
CA ILE A 86 -37.94 7.24 -14.15
C ILE A 86 -37.07 7.17 -15.41
N HIS A 87 -36.17 6.21 -15.45
CA HIS A 87 -35.31 5.94 -16.59
C HIS A 87 -36.13 5.39 -17.76
N THR A 88 -35.99 5.99 -18.92
CA THR A 88 -36.88 5.71 -20.08
C THR A 88 -36.84 4.27 -20.56
N LYS A 89 -35.68 3.61 -20.54
CA LYS A 89 -35.50 2.21 -20.98
C LYS A 89 -35.81 1.22 -19.86
N GLU A 90 -35.26 1.45 -18.68
CA GLU A 90 -35.34 0.53 -17.53
C GLU A 90 -36.70 0.57 -16.80
N LYS A 91 -37.52 1.62 -17.03
CA LYS A 91 -38.85 1.82 -16.40
C LYS A 91 -38.82 1.85 -14.85
N ARG A 92 -37.64 2.12 -14.28
CA ARG A 92 -37.37 2.26 -12.84
C ARG A 92 -36.72 3.60 -12.60
N SER A 93 -36.66 4.04 -11.32
CA SER A 93 -35.94 5.26 -10.96
C SER A 93 -34.46 5.17 -11.38
N ALA A 94 -33.88 6.26 -11.87
CA ALA A 94 -32.47 6.31 -12.22
C ALA A 94 -31.58 6.00 -11.01
N LEU A 95 -31.97 6.38 -9.79
CA LEU A 95 -31.31 5.98 -8.55
C LEU A 95 -31.26 4.45 -8.41
N GLU A 96 -32.39 3.76 -8.60
CA GLU A 96 -32.43 2.30 -8.53
C GLU A 96 -31.57 1.66 -9.62
N VAL A 97 -31.58 2.20 -10.83
CA VAL A 97 -30.75 1.69 -11.94
C VAL A 97 -29.27 1.78 -11.59
N VAL A 98 -28.80 2.93 -11.10
CA VAL A 98 -27.40 3.12 -10.69
C VAL A 98 -26.99 2.16 -9.56
N MET A 99 -27.90 1.89 -8.62
CA MET A 99 -27.61 1.01 -7.48
C MET A 99 -27.69 -0.49 -7.79
N THR A 100 -28.42 -0.90 -8.86
CA THR A 100 -28.71 -2.32 -9.10
C THR A 100 -28.26 -2.87 -10.44
N VAL A 101 -27.90 -2.03 -11.39
CA VAL A 101 -27.48 -2.45 -12.73
C VAL A 101 -25.98 -2.20 -12.90
N LEU A 102 -25.25 -3.25 -13.26
CA LEU A 102 -23.83 -3.11 -13.64
C LEU A 102 -23.73 -2.36 -14.96
N HIS A 103 -22.67 -1.57 -15.11
CA HIS A 103 -22.42 -0.75 -16.30
C HIS A 103 -23.53 0.29 -16.59
N ALA A 104 -24.12 0.82 -15.50
CA ALA A 104 -25.08 1.92 -15.57
C ALA A 104 -24.54 3.14 -14.82
N GLY A 105 -24.69 4.34 -15.41
CA GLY A 105 -24.29 5.59 -14.76
C GLY A 105 -24.13 6.75 -15.74
N GLY A 106 -24.21 7.99 -15.22
CA GLY A 106 -24.05 9.22 -16.00
C GLY A 106 -22.62 9.46 -16.52
N LYS A 107 -21.64 8.70 -16.05
CA LYS A 107 -20.22 8.82 -16.41
C LYS A 107 -19.90 8.32 -17.84
N PHE A 108 -20.82 7.64 -18.49
CA PHE A 108 -20.72 7.29 -19.91
C PHE A 108 -21.10 8.45 -20.84
N ASP A 109 -21.68 9.52 -20.29
CA ASP A 109 -22.01 10.73 -21.03
C ASP A 109 -20.93 11.80 -20.79
N LYS A 110 -20.15 12.10 -21.84
CA LYS A 110 -19.02 13.04 -21.83
C LYS A 110 -19.45 14.50 -21.60
N ASP A 111 -20.70 14.83 -21.90
CA ASP A 111 -21.24 16.18 -21.65
C ASP A 111 -21.53 16.37 -20.16
N THR A 112 -21.83 15.30 -19.43
CA THR A 112 -22.11 15.31 -18.00
C THR A 112 -20.83 15.24 -17.16
N TYR A 113 -19.86 14.41 -17.55
CA TYR A 113 -18.56 14.24 -16.87
C TYR A 113 -17.43 14.21 -17.88
N LYS A 114 -16.69 15.31 -18.01
CA LYS A 114 -15.53 15.38 -18.91
C LYS A 114 -14.38 14.47 -18.46
N VAL A 115 -14.21 14.34 -17.14
CA VAL A 115 -13.20 13.51 -16.50
C VAL A 115 -13.86 12.83 -15.29
N SER A 116 -13.63 11.53 -15.11
CA SER A 116 -14.07 10.80 -13.94
C SER A 116 -13.09 9.69 -13.58
N GLY A 117 -12.99 9.35 -12.30
CA GLY A 117 -12.27 8.18 -11.80
C GLY A 117 -13.06 6.88 -12.02
N GLY A 118 -14.39 6.97 -11.95
CA GLY A 118 -15.30 5.85 -12.17
C GLY A 118 -15.57 5.61 -13.66
N LEU A 119 -14.90 4.62 -14.26
CA LEU A 119 -14.97 4.35 -15.71
C LEU A 119 -15.99 3.30 -16.11
N HIS A 120 -16.25 2.33 -15.24
CA HIS A 120 -16.97 1.13 -15.60
C HIS A 120 -18.46 1.14 -15.22
N GLY A 121 -18.91 2.15 -14.43
CA GLY A 121 -20.28 2.23 -13.94
C GLY A 121 -20.68 1.04 -13.04
N VAL A 122 -19.73 0.51 -12.27
CA VAL A 122 -19.97 -0.68 -11.43
C VAL A 122 -19.72 -0.42 -9.94
N GLY A 123 -19.05 0.66 -9.55
CA GLY A 123 -18.56 0.88 -8.18
C GLY A 123 -19.67 0.80 -7.14
N VAL A 124 -20.65 1.71 -7.16
CA VAL A 124 -21.72 1.74 -6.14
C VAL A 124 -22.64 0.53 -6.22
N SER A 125 -22.86 -0.05 -7.40
CA SER A 125 -23.64 -1.29 -7.53
C SER A 125 -22.90 -2.50 -6.94
N CYS A 126 -21.55 -2.52 -7.01
CA CYS A 126 -20.73 -3.51 -6.31
C CYS A 126 -20.82 -3.31 -4.78
N VAL A 127 -20.74 -2.07 -4.29
CA VAL A 127 -20.95 -1.78 -2.86
C VAL A 127 -22.31 -2.30 -2.40
N ASN A 128 -23.38 -2.04 -3.15
CA ASN A 128 -24.72 -2.54 -2.86
C ASN A 128 -24.78 -4.08 -2.85
N ALA A 129 -24.19 -4.73 -3.85
CA ALA A 129 -24.15 -6.20 -3.93
C ALA A 129 -23.42 -6.85 -2.74
N LEU A 130 -22.36 -6.20 -2.24
CA LEU A 130 -21.48 -6.71 -1.19
C LEU A 130 -21.87 -6.21 0.22
N SER A 131 -22.98 -5.48 0.34
CA SER A 131 -23.54 -5.01 1.60
C SER A 131 -24.74 -5.86 2.03
N GLY A 132 -24.80 -6.16 3.33
CA GLY A 132 -25.98 -6.76 3.95
C GLY A 132 -27.17 -5.81 3.89
N ASP A 133 -26.94 -4.55 4.27
CA ASP A 133 -27.90 -3.44 4.23
C ASP A 133 -27.24 -2.22 3.57
N LEU A 134 -28.00 -1.54 2.69
CA LEU A 134 -27.60 -0.27 2.12
C LEU A 134 -28.81 0.66 2.04
N ARG A 135 -28.59 1.94 2.33
CA ARG A 135 -29.60 3.01 2.20
C ARG A 135 -28.99 4.15 1.37
N ALA A 136 -29.67 4.53 0.30
CA ALA A 136 -29.35 5.69 -0.50
C ALA A 136 -30.40 6.78 -0.26
N THR A 137 -29.95 7.96 0.12
CA THR A 137 -30.78 9.15 0.34
C THR A 137 -30.27 10.24 -0.61
N VAL A 138 -31.15 10.82 -1.39
CA VAL A 138 -30.82 11.88 -2.36
C VAL A 138 -31.60 13.15 -2.03
N TYR A 139 -30.88 14.24 -1.93
CA TYR A 139 -31.39 15.58 -1.71
C TYR A 139 -31.38 16.30 -3.07
N ARG A 140 -32.56 16.38 -3.70
CA ARG A 140 -32.66 16.90 -5.07
C ARG A 140 -34.07 17.44 -5.37
N ASP A 141 -34.12 18.51 -6.14
CA ASP A 141 -35.36 19.13 -6.64
C ASP A 141 -36.35 19.49 -5.50
N GLY A 142 -35.82 19.98 -4.36
CA GLY A 142 -36.59 20.38 -3.19
C GLY A 142 -37.13 19.21 -2.35
N LYS A 143 -36.74 17.98 -2.67
CA LYS A 143 -37.25 16.75 -2.04
C LYS A 143 -36.11 15.90 -1.50
N ILE A 144 -36.41 15.14 -0.45
CA ILE A 144 -35.57 14.04 0.05
C ILE A 144 -36.12 12.72 -0.47
N TRP A 145 -35.33 12.05 -1.29
CA TRP A 145 -35.66 10.76 -1.88
C TRP A 145 -34.87 9.67 -1.18
N GLN A 146 -35.48 8.50 -0.97
CA GLN A 146 -34.81 7.39 -0.30
C GLN A 146 -35.20 6.04 -0.90
N GLN A 147 -34.22 5.12 -0.91
CA GLN A 147 -34.44 3.71 -1.18
C GLN A 147 -33.47 2.88 -0.35
N GLU A 148 -33.97 1.76 0.19
CA GLU A 148 -33.17 0.80 0.95
C GLU A 148 -32.99 -0.49 0.18
N TYR A 149 -31.86 -1.16 0.44
CA TYR A 149 -31.49 -2.39 -0.22
C TYR A 149 -31.00 -3.41 0.79
N LYS A 150 -31.31 -4.68 0.56
CA LYS A 150 -30.73 -5.83 1.27
C LYS A 150 -30.07 -6.75 0.28
N ILE A 151 -28.79 -6.99 0.47
CA ILE A 151 -28.01 -7.88 -0.40
C ILE A 151 -28.21 -7.50 -1.87
N GLY A 152 -28.10 -6.21 -2.20
CA GLY A 152 -28.28 -5.67 -3.53
C GLY A 152 -29.73 -5.55 -4.03
N LYS A 153 -30.73 -6.03 -3.29
CA LYS A 153 -32.13 -6.03 -3.72
C LYS A 153 -32.91 -4.87 -3.11
N PRO A 154 -33.60 -4.04 -3.90
CA PRO A 154 -34.43 -2.96 -3.38
C PRO A 154 -35.57 -3.52 -2.51
N GLN A 155 -35.83 -2.85 -1.40
CA GLN A 155 -36.90 -3.26 -0.46
C GLN A 155 -38.23 -2.59 -0.77
N TYR A 156 -38.19 -1.47 -1.46
CA TYR A 156 -39.33 -0.70 -1.93
C TYR A 156 -38.90 0.23 -3.05
N ASP A 157 -39.84 0.75 -3.84
CA ASP A 157 -39.57 1.73 -4.88
C ASP A 157 -39.10 3.06 -4.30
N VAL A 158 -38.28 3.82 -5.06
CA VAL A 158 -37.80 5.13 -4.62
C VAL A 158 -38.98 6.00 -4.17
N LYS A 159 -38.92 6.52 -2.96
CA LYS A 159 -39.97 7.34 -2.36
C LYS A 159 -39.48 8.66 -1.82
N VAL A 160 -40.35 9.67 -1.82
CA VAL A 160 -40.12 10.93 -1.12
C VAL A 160 -40.40 10.73 0.36
N ILE A 161 -39.45 11.14 1.21
CA ILE A 161 -39.58 11.06 2.68
C ILE A 161 -39.64 12.44 3.36
N GLY A 162 -39.38 13.53 2.61
CA GLY A 162 -39.44 14.90 3.13
C GLY A 162 -39.13 15.94 2.07
N ASP A 163 -39.16 17.19 2.48
CA ASP A 163 -38.74 18.35 1.70
C ASP A 163 -37.37 18.86 2.20
N THR A 164 -36.59 19.47 1.34
CA THR A 164 -35.27 19.97 1.68
C THR A 164 -34.88 21.20 0.83
N THR A 165 -34.02 22.03 1.38
CA THR A 165 -33.30 23.08 0.64
C THR A 165 -31.86 22.67 0.30
N GLU A 166 -31.41 21.51 0.83
CA GLU A 166 -30.08 20.97 0.58
C GLU A 166 -30.06 20.17 -0.72
N HIS A 167 -28.86 19.90 -1.20
CA HIS A 167 -28.61 19.02 -2.34
C HIS A 167 -27.48 18.04 -2.02
N GLY A 168 -27.39 16.95 -2.79
CA GLY A 168 -26.35 15.96 -2.64
C GLY A 168 -26.85 14.53 -2.56
N THR A 169 -25.93 13.62 -2.31
CA THR A 169 -26.21 12.20 -2.11
C THR A 169 -25.63 11.72 -0.79
N GLU A 170 -26.38 10.89 -0.10
CA GLU A 170 -25.93 10.18 1.09
C GLU A 170 -26.10 8.68 0.87
N VAL A 171 -25.02 7.94 1.05
CA VAL A 171 -25.02 6.47 0.97
C VAL A 171 -24.55 5.91 2.31
N GLN A 172 -25.42 5.17 2.98
CA GLN A 172 -25.08 4.40 4.17
C GLN A 172 -25.09 2.92 3.83
N PHE A 173 -24.03 2.19 4.19
CA PHE A 173 -23.92 0.77 3.89
C PHE A 173 -23.20 0.00 4.99
N LYS A 174 -23.58 -1.26 5.15
CA LYS A 174 -22.98 -2.21 6.09
C LYS A 174 -22.48 -3.42 5.31
N PRO A 175 -21.17 -3.74 5.36
CA PRO A 175 -20.62 -4.89 4.65
C PRO A 175 -21.29 -6.19 5.04
N ASP A 176 -21.42 -7.10 4.08
CA ASP A 176 -21.98 -8.44 4.32
C ASP A 176 -20.92 -9.34 4.99
N THR A 177 -21.16 -9.70 6.24
CA THR A 177 -20.27 -10.56 7.05
C THR A 177 -20.10 -11.98 6.51
N THR A 178 -20.93 -12.39 5.55
CA THR A 178 -20.81 -13.70 4.90
C THR A 178 -19.81 -13.70 3.73
N ILE A 179 -19.35 -12.51 3.31
CA ILE A 179 -18.41 -12.33 2.20
C ILE A 179 -17.05 -11.89 2.70
N PHE A 180 -17.01 -10.92 3.62
CA PHE A 180 -15.76 -10.34 4.10
C PHE A 180 -15.19 -11.10 5.29
N GLU A 181 -13.89 -11.40 5.23
CA GLU A 181 -13.13 -11.98 6.34
C GLU A 181 -12.90 -10.98 7.47
N ALA A 182 -12.72 -9.70 7.12
CA ALA A 182 -12.61 -8.58 8.05
C ALA A 182 -13.80 -7.63 7.83
N THR A 183 -14.44 -7.20 8.91
CA THR A 183 -15.62 -6.31 8.85
C THR A 183 -15.43 -5.04 9.68
N VAL A 184 -14.28 -4.84 10.31
CA VAL A 184 -13.99 -3.66 11.13
C VAL A 184 -13.14 -2.68 10.32
N TYR A 185 -13.66 -1.47 10.11
CA TYR A 185 -12.94 -0.41 9.43
C TYR A 185 -11.81 0.16 10.29
N ASN A 186 -10.67 0.42 9.66
CA ASN A 186 -9.55 1.11 10.27
C ASN A 186 -9.62 2.61 9.93
N TYR A 187 -9.65 3.45 10.97
CA TYR A 187 -9.73 4.90 10.84
C TYR A 187 -8.52 5.48 10.09
N ASP A 188 -7.30 5.03 10.43
CA ASP A 188 -6.07 5.58 9.86
C ASP A 188 -5.96 5.30 8.35
N ILE A 189 -6.40 4.11 7.90
CA ILE A 189 -6.44 3.76 6.47
C ILE A 189 -7.39 4.70 5.71
N LEU A 190 -8.57 4.97 6.26
CA LEU A 190 -9.52 5.89 5.64
C LEU A 190 -9.00 7.34 5.69
N ALA A 191 -8.44 7.77 6.82
CA ALA A 191 -7.86 9.11 6.99
C ALA A 191 -6.73 9.38 5.99
N ALA A 192 -5.86 8.42 5.75
CA ALA A 192 -4.80 8.51 4.76
C ALA A 192 -5.36 8.76 3.35
N ARG A 193 -6.39 8.01 2.94
CA ARG A 193 -7.04 8.17 1.64
C ARG A 193 -7.80 9.49 1.52
N MET A 194 -8.52 9.93 2.56
CA MET A 194 -9.25 11.21 2.56
C MET A 194 -8.28 12.39 2.43
N ARG A 195 -7.16 12.35 3.13
CA ARG A 195 -6.07 13.33 3.03
C ARG A 195 -5.50 13.40 1.61
N GLU A 196 -5.21 12.26 1.01
CA GLU A 196 -4.71 12.14 -0.36
C GLU A 196 -5.70 12.78 -1.36
N LEU A 197 -6.99 12.46 -1.24
CA LEU A 197 -8.04 13.02 -2.11
C LEU A 197 -8.19 14.54 -1.95
N ALA A 198 -8.02 15.08 -0.73
CA ALA A 198 -8.05 16.53 -0.49
C ALA A 198 -6.86 17.23 -1.16
N PHE A 199 -5.66 16.61 -1.16
CA PHE A 199 -4.50 17.15 -1.88
C PHE A 199 -4.66 17.09 -3.41
N LEU A 200 -5.25 16.02 -3.94
CA LEU A 200 -5.46 15.82 -5.37
C LEU A 200 -6.56 16.72 -5.94
N ASN A 201 -7.44 17.24 -5.08
CA ASN A 201 -8.59 18.04 -5.47
C ASN A 201 -8.63 19.35 -4.67
N LYS A 202 -7.83 20.30 -5.11
CA LYS A 202 -7.69 21.62 -4.52
C LYS A 202 -9.05 22.29 -4.22
N GLY A 203 -9.23 22.76 -3.00
CA GLY A 203 -10.43 23.48 -2.56
C GLY A 203 -11.56 22.57 -2.04
N ILE A 204 -11.44 21.25 -2.13
CA ILE A 204 -12.41 20.32 -1.53
C ILE A 204 -12.12 20.15 -0.04
N THR A 205 -13.19 20.05 0.75
CA THR A 205 -13.13 19.67 2.16
C THR A 205 -13.66 18.26 2.34
N VAL A 206 -12.87 17.39 2.94
CA VAL A 206 -13.28 16.02 3.32
C VAL A 206 -13.22 15.89 4.84
N VAL A 207 -14.32 15.47 5.47
CA VAL A 207 -14.41 15.27 6.92
C VAL A 207 -14.58 13.78 7.19
N LEU A 208 -13.73 13.21 8.03
CA LEU A 208 -13.85 11.82 8.51
C LEU A 208 -14.10 11.82 10.00
N THR A 209 -15.16 11.15 10.46
CA THR A 209 -15.52 11.05 11.88
C THR A 209 -15.73 9.58 12.28
N ASP A 210 -15.16 9.16 13.40
CA ASP A 210 -15.36 7.84 13.98
C ASP A 210 -16.33 7.92 15.17
N LEU A 211 -17.55 7.42 14.97
CA LEU A 211 -18.59 7.43 15.99
C LEU A 211 -18.51 6.23 16.96
N ARG A 212 -17.60 5.28 16.74
CA ARG A 212 -17.45 4.08 17.57
C ARG A 212 -16.75 4.35 18.89
N THR A 213 -15.95 5.41 18.94
CA THR A 213 -15.14 5.75 20.12
C THR A 213 -15.33 7.22 20.47
N THR A 214 -15.13 7.55 21.73
CA THR A 214 -15.05 8.93 22.22
C THR A 214 -13.71 9.13 22.93
N ASP A 215 -13.16 10.34 22.82
CA ASP A 215 -11.99 10.76 23.58
C ASP A 215 -12.34 11.02 25.06
N ASP A 216 -11.36 11.40 25.86
CA ASP A 216 -11.51 11.69 27.29
C ASP A 216 -12.46 12.89 27.54
N ASP A 217 -12.68 13.76 26.55
CA ASP A 217 -13.61 14.88 26.60
C ASP A 217 -15.02 14.52 26.08
N GLY A 218 -15.26 13.26 25.73
CA GLY A 218 -16.54 12.76 25.20
C GLY A 218 -16.82 13.15 23.76
N LYS A 219 -15.80 13.54 22.98
CA LYS A 219 -15.92 13.86 21.55
C LYS A 219 -15.49 12.67 20.70
N ASN A 220 -16.16 12.50 19.56
CA ASN A 220 -15.74 11.50 18.58
C ASN A 220 -14.47 11.98 17.84
N PRO A 221 -13.50 11.10 17.58
CA PRO A 221 -12.37 11.41 16.71
C PRO A 221 -12.85 11.91 15.35
N SER A 222 -12.38 13.06 14.93
CA SER A 222 -12.77 13.69 13.65
C SER A 222 -11.61 14.48 13.08
N ASP A 223 -11.29 14.20 11.82
CA ASP A 223 -10.28 14.94 11.05
C ASP A 223 -10.93 15.64 9.86
N THR A 224 -10.50 16.86 9.61
CA THR A 224 -10.89 17.65 8.43
C THR A 224 -9.69 17.79 7.51
N PHE A 225 -9.82 17.32 6.29
CA PHE A 225 -8.79 17.38 5.24
C PHE A 225 -9.19 18.43 4.21
N HIS A 226 -8.32 19.40 4.01
CA HIS A 226 -8.50 20.47 3.06
C HIS A 226 -7.13 20.94 2.56
N SER A 227 -7.00 21.30 1.29
CA SER A 227 -5.80 21.87 0.72
C SER A 227 -6.12 23.03 -0.22
N GLU A 228 -5.45 24.16 0.00
CA GLU A 228 -5.56 25.32 -0.88
C GLU A 228 -4.56 25.29 -2.03
N ARG A 229 -3.39 24.65 -1.81
CA ARG A 229 -2.29 24.57 -2.79
C ARG A 229 -2.15 23.20 -3.47
N GLY A 230 -3.04 22.25 -3.15
CA GLY A 230 -3.15 20.96 -3.84
C GLY A 230 -1.85 20.15 -3.82
N LEU A 231 -1.33 19.82 -5.02
CA LEU A 231 -0.14 18.97 -5.17
C LEU A 231 1.12 19.56 -4.53
N SER A 232 1.24 20.89 -4.43
CA SER A 232 2.38 21.51 -3.74
C SER A 232 2.39 21.13 -2.26
N GLU A 233 1.25 21.23 -1.58
CA GLU A 233 1.12 20.79 -0.18
C GLU A 233 1.28 19.29 -0.05
N PHE A 234 0.83 18.51 -1.02
CA PHE A 234 1.03 17.07 -1.03
C PHE A 234 2.51 16.72 -1.12
N CYS A 235 3.26 17.36 -2.01
CA CYS A 235 4.69 17.17 -2.13
C CYS A 235 5.43 17.55 -0.82
N GLU A 236 5.07 18.66 -0.18
CA GLU A 236 5.60 19.07 1.13
C GLU A 236 5.25 18.06 2.22
N TYR A 237 4.02 17.53 2.22
CA TYR A 237 3.58 16.50 3.16
C TYR A 237 4.39 15.21 3.00
N LEU A 238 4.65 14.77 1.77
CA LEU A 238 5.47 13.59 1.49
C LEU A 238 6.93 13.77 1.91
N ASP A 239 7.43 15.01 1.84
CA ASP A 239 8.84 15.34 2.10
C ASP A 239 9.12 15.82 3.54
N ARG A 240 8.08 15.96 4.38
CA ARG A 240 8.14 16.58 5.72
C ARG A 240 9.16 15.98 6.68
N ASN A 241 9.55 14.72 6.47
CA ASN A 241 10.50 13.98 7.32
C ASN A 241 11.91 13.93 6.72
N ARG A 242 12.19 14.77 5.71
CA ARG A 242 13.48 14.83 5.01
C ARG A 242 14.05 16.24 5.02
N GLU A 243 15.36 16.35 5.01
CA GLU A 243 16.04 17.63 4.88
C GLU A 243 15.96 18.12 3.44
N LYS A 244 15.33 19.28 3.22
CA LYS A 244 15.15 19.88 1.90
C LYS A 244 16.47 20.42 1.37
N LEU A 245 16.73 20.22 0.07
CA LEU A 245 17.85 20.83 -0.65
C LEU A 245 17.47 22.16 -1.30
N ILE A 246 16.21 22.34 -1.66
CA ILE A 246 15.65 23.58 -2.22
C ILE A 246 14.49 24.06 -1.33
N PRO A 247 14.32 25.39 -1.16
CA PRO A 247 13.36 25.93 -0.20
C PRO A 247 11.90 25.65 -0.60
N ASP A 248 11.58 25.80 -1.88
CA ASP A 248 10.24 25.76 -2.42
C ASP A 248 10.00 24.52 -3.28
N VAL A 249 8.74 24.09 -3.35
CA VAL A 249 8.30 23.03 -4.27
C VAL A 249 8.18 23.62 -5.67
N ILE A 250 8.79 22.97 -6.64
CA ILE A 250 8.64 23.29 -8.06
C ILE A 250 7.27 22.77 -8.50
N TYR A 251 6.39 23.66 -8.95
CA TYR A 251 5.00 23.36 -9.28
C TYR A 251 4.65 23.76 -10.70
N PHE A 252 3.85 22.92 -11.35
CA PHE A 252 3.30 23.16 -12.68
C PHE A 252 1.86 22.65 -12.76
N GLU A 253 1.00 23.48 -13.33
CA GLU A 253 -0.35 23.13 -13.73
C GLU A 253 -0.59 23.67 -15.15
N GLY A 254 -1.02 22.81 -16.06
CA GLY A 254 -1.26 23.22 -17.45
C GLY A 254 -1.90 22.12 -18.28
N GLU A 255 -2.26 22.48 -19.50
CA GLU A 255 -2.85 21.56 -20.47
C GLU A 255 -1.93 21.47 -21.69
N ASN A 256 -1.58 20.26 -22.09
CA ASN A 256 -0.81 19.98 -23.28
C ASN A 256 -1.54 18.94 -24.13
N ASP A 257 -1.75 19.24 -25.40
CA ASP A 257 -2.47 18.37 -26.35
C ASP A 257 -3.85 17.89 -25.81
N GLY A 258 -4.57 18.76 -25.09
CA GLY A 258 -5.88 18.44 -24.50
C GLY A 258 -5.82 17.59 -23.24
N ILE A 259 -4.63 17.33 -22.70
CA ILE A 259 -4.45 16.57 -21.46
C ILE A 259 -4.01 17.52 -20.33
N PRO A 260 -4.84 17.71 -19.30
CA PRO A 260 -4.44 18.43 -18.10
C PRO A 260 -3.35 17.65 -17.35
N VAL A 261 -2.25 18.34 -17.05
CA VAL A 261 -1.08 17.80 -16.36
C VAL A 261 -0.77 18.72 -15.18
N GLU A 262 -0.66 18.13 -14.01
CA GLU A 262 -0.26 18.82 -12.79
C GLU A 262 0.91 18.06 -12.17
N VAL A 263 1.98 18.77 -11.82
CA VAL A 263 3.20 18.19 -11.27
C VAL A 263 3.73 19.08 -10.16
N ALA A 264 4.06 18.47 -9.03
CA ALA A 264 4.81 19.09 -7.94
C ALA A 264 6.03 18.26 -7.64
N LEU A 265 7.21 18.88 -7.46
CA LEU A 265 8.44 18.17 -7.14
C LEU A 265 9.38 18.99 -6.26
N THR A 266 10.19 18.32 -5.47
CA THR A 266 11.28 18.89 -4.67
C THR A 266 12.45 17.92 -4.58
N TYR A 267 13.61 18.43 -4.14
CA TYR A 267 14.80 17.61 -3.87
C TYR A 267 15.19 17.68 -2.40
N ASN A 268 15.63 16.55 -1.87
CA ASN A 268 16.07 16.38 -0.49
C ASN A 268 17.41 15.62 -0.41
N THR A 269 17.96 15.50 0.79
CA THR A 269 19.26 14.85 1.03
C THR A 269 19.23 13.33 0.96
N SER A 270 18.05 12.69 0.89
CA SER A 270 17.93 11.23 0.86
C SER A 270 18.51 10.58 -0.40
N TYR A 271 18.64 9.27 -0.37
CA TYR A 271 19.18 8.47 -1.48
C TYR A 271 18.10 7.73 -2.28
N THR A 272 16.83 7.95 -1.92
CA THR A 272 15.69 7.27 -2.53
C THR A 272 14.86 8.23 -3.36
N GLU A 273 14.17 7.73 -4.38
CA GLU A 273 13.10 8.45 -5.07
C GLU A 273 11.76 8.19 -4.39
N ASN A 274 10.90 9.20 -4.28
CA ASN A 274 9.53 9.08 -3.85
C ASN A 274 8.62 9.76 -4.87
N ILE A 275 8.11 9.01 -5.83
CA ILE A 275 7.25 9.53 -6.89
C ILE A 275 5.88 8.91 -6.76
N GLN A 276 4.85 9.74 -6.56
CA GLN A 276 3.46 9.35 -6.55
C GLN A 276 2.81 9.74 -7.88
N ALA A 277 2.13 8.81 -8.53
CA ALA A 277 1.55 9.01 -9.85
C ALA A 277 0.05 8.73 -9.85
N TYR A 278 -0.72 9.66 -10.42
CA TYR A 278 -2.18 9.63 -10.40
C TYR A 278 -2.78 9.85 -11.78
N VAL A 279 -3.88 9.16 -12.04
CA VAL A 279 -4.73 9.36 -13.22
C VAL A 279 -6.17 9.49 -12.75
N ASN A 280 -6.80 10.64 -12.97
CA ASN A 280 -8.17 10.90 -12.51
C ASN A 280 -8.35 10.59 -11.00
N ASN A 281 -7.40 11.01 -10.17
CA ASN A 281 -7.32 10.74 -8.72
C ASN A 281 -7.08 9.28 -8.31
N ILE A 282 -6.86 8.37 -9.27
CA ILE A 282 -6.52 6.97 -9.00
C ILE A 282 -5.00 6.84 -8.89
N ASN A 283 -4.52 6.26 -7.80
CA ASN A 283 -3.10 5.97 -7.62
C ASN A 283 -2.67 4.82 -8.55
N THR A 284 -1.74 5.12 -9.45
CA THR A 284 -1.16 4.14 -10.37
C THR A 284 0.22 3.70 -9.85
N HIS A 285 0.23 2.90 -8.80
CA HIS A 285 1.47 2.52 -8.11
C HIS A 285 2.45 1.71 -8.96
N GLU A 286 1.98 1.05 -10.02
CA GLU A 286 2.83 0.42 -11.03
C GLU A 286 3.25 1.41 -12.16
N GLY A 287 2.85 2.69 -12.04
CA GLY A 287 3.21 3.74 -12.96
C GLY A 287 2.39 3.74 -14.25
N GLY A 288 3.07 3.85 -15.37
CA GLY A 288 2.45 3.92 -16.70
C GLY A 288 3.04 5.03 -17.56
N THR A 289 2.34 5.35 -18.63
CA THR A 289 2.81 6.29 -19.68
C THR A 289 3.03 7.71 -19.17
N HIS A 290 2.20 8.20 -18.23
CA HIS A 290 2.35 9.52 -17.61
C HIS A 290 3.62 9.60 -16.75
N LEU A 291 3.91 8.56 -15.94
CA LEU A 291 5.15 8.49 -15.16
C LEU A 291 6.37 8.37 -16.07
N SER A 292 6.28 7.60 -17.16
CA SER A 292 7.34 7.51 -18.18
C SER A 292 7.59 8.88 -18.84
N GLY A 293 6.52 9.63 -19.14
CA GLY A 293 6.58 11.00 -19.64
C GLY A 293 7.28 11.95 -18.67
N PHE A 294 6.91 11.90 -17.39
CA PHE A 294 7.54 12.68 -16.32
C PHE A 294 9.06 12.38 -16.22
N ARG A 295 9.43 11.11 -16.10
CA ARG A 295 10.83 10.69 -16.00
C ARG A 295 11.66 11.12 -17.21
N ARG A 296 11.08 11.04 -18.40
CA ARG A 296 11.72 11.50 -19.65
C ARG A 296 11.92 13.01 -19.66
N GLY A 297 10.89 13.78 -19.34
CA GLY A 297 10.94 15.24 -19.29
C GLY A 297 11.98 15.74 -18.28
N LEU A 298 11.93 15.20 -17.05
CA LEU A 298 12.86 15.51 -15.97
C LEU A 298 14.32 15.25 -16.41
N THR A 299 14.60 14.02 -16.83
CA THR A 299 15.96 13.59 -17.20
C THR A 299 16.53 14.41 -18.34
N ASN A 300 15.77 14.62 -19.42
CA ASN A 300 16.25 15.33 -20.60
C ASN A 300 16.53 16.81 -20.28
N THR A 301 15.66 17.46 -19.50
CA THR A 301 15.80 18.87 -19.16
C THR A 301 16.99 19.11 -18.25
N LEU A 302 17.12 18.35 -17.16
CA LEU A 302 18.25 18.48 -16.23
C LEU A 302 19.58 18.13 -16.91
N LYS A 303 19.60 17.10 -17.76
CA LYS A 303 20.79 16.72 -18.53
C LYS A 303 21.22 17.84 -19.49
N LYS A 304 20.26 18.43 -20.20
CA LYS A 304 20.52 19.56 -21.10
C LYS A 304 21.04 20.76 -20.32
N TYR A 305 20.38 21.18 -19.25
CA TYR A 305 20.81 22.30 -18.41
C TYR A 305 22.22 22.10 -17.83
N ALA A 306 22.51 20.92 -17.29
CA ALA A 306 23.82 20.59 -16.74
C ALA A 306 24.95 20.58 -17.80
N ALA A 307 24.61 20.22 -19.05
CA ALA A 307 25.56 20.29 -20.18
C ALA A 307 25.78 21.77 -20.61
N ASP A 308 24.70 22.52 -20.83
CA ASP A 308 24.76 23.93 -21.31
C ASP A 308 25.44 24.85 -20.29
N SER A 309 25.23 24.61 -19.00
CA SER A 309 25.90 25.34 -17.90
C SER A 309 27.37 24.96 -17.69
N GLY A 310 27.87 23.94 -18.41
CA GLY A 310 29.25 23.45 -18.30
C GLY A 310 29.57 22.71 -17.01
N MET A 311 28.59 22.41 -16.16
CA MET A 311 28.78 21.71 -14.87
C MET A 311 29.29 20.29 -15.07
N LEU A 312 28.88 19.64 -16.17
CA LEU A 312 29.32 18.28 -16.53
C LEU A 312 30.68 18.21 -17.22
N ALA A 313 31.23 19.34 -17.66
CA ALA A 313 32.47 19.35 -18.46
C ALA A 313 33.69 18.77 -17.74
N LYS A 314 33.70 18.78 -16.41
CA LYS A 314 34.76 18.23 -15.57
C LYS A 314 34.52 16.80 -15.12
N GLU A 315 33.33 16.28 -15.30
CA GLU A 315 32.93 14.95 -14.85
C GLU A 315 33.26 13.91 -15.94
N LYS A 316 34.06 12.90 -15.56
CA LYS A 316 34.39 11.76 -16.43
C LYS A 316 33.46 10.56 -16.25
N ILE A 317 32.30 10.80 -15.60
CA ILE A 317 31.36 9.76 -15.23
C ILE A 317 30.10 9.92 -16.08
N GLU A 318 29.60 8.82 -16.62
CA GLU A 318 28.34 8.80 -17.32
C GLU A 318 27.20 8.94 -16.31
N ILE A 319 26.30 9.92 -16.55
CA ILE A 319 25.12 10.18 -15.73
C ILE A 319 23.93 9.44 -16.35
N ASP A 320 23.30 8.59 -15.56
CA ASP A 320 22.14 7.80 -15.93
C ASP A 320 20.83 8.51 -15.52
N GLY A 321 19.70 8.09 -16.09
CA GLY A 321 18.38 8.62 -15.75
C GLY A 321 18.02 8.49 -14.26
N ASP A 322 18.54 7.45 -13.61
CA ASP A 322 18.29 7.20 -12.18
C ASP A 322 18.99 8.21 -11.27
N ASP A 323 20.16 8.70 -11.67
CA ASP A 323 20.90 9.69 -10.89
C ASP A 323 20.12 11.02 -10.74
N PHE A 324 19.27 11.35 -11.74
CA PHE A 324 18.40 12.53 -11.69
C PHE A 324 17.22 12.39 -10.74
N ARG A 325 16.95 11.18 -10.23
CA ARG A 325 15.81 10.90 -9.34
C ARG A 325 16.22 10.58 -7.90
N GLU A 326 17.52 10.49 -7.63
CA GLU A 326 18.00 10.31 -6.25
C GLU A 326 17.69 11.56 -5.41
N GLY A 327 16.99 11.38 -4.31
CA GLY A 327 16.53 12.46 -3.43
C GLY A 327 15.34 13.26 -3.99
N LEU A 328 14.69 12.78 -5.05
CA LEU A 328 13.49 13.40 -5.64
C LEU A 328 12.23 12.96 -4.90
N THR A 329 11.43 13.92 -4.45
CA THR A 329 10.03 13.71 -4.09
C THR A 329 9.17 14.41 -5.15
N ALA A 330 8.22 13.69 -5.76
CA ALA A 330 7.35 14.25 -6.79
C ALA A 330 5.93 13.66 -6.74
N VAL A 331 4.97 14.46 -7.14
CA VAL A 331 3.59 14.05 -7.38
C VAL A 331 3.23 14.42 -8.83
N VAL A 332 2.75 13.44 -9.58
CA VAL A 332 2.35 13.59 -10.98
C VAL A 332 0.89 13.22 -11.11
N SER A 333 0.06 14.16 -11.51
CA SER A 333 -1.38 13.95 -11.73
C SER A 333 -1.76 14.33 -13.15
N VAL A 334 -2.47 13.45 -13.83
CA VAL A 334 -3.04 13.70 -15.16
C VAL A 334 -4.54 13.44 -15.17
N LYS A 335 -5.26 14.21 -15.97
CA LYS A 335 -6.69 14.01 -16.20
C LYS A 335 -6.89 13.51 -17.63
N VAL A 336 -7.32 12.26 -17.78
CA VAL A 336 -7.51 11.58 -19.06
C VAL A 336 -8.99 11.25 -19.24
N GLN A 337 -9.57 11.60 -20.38
CA GLN A 337 -11.00 11.37 -20.64
C GLN A 337 -11.34 9.88 -20.76
N GLU A 338 -10.49 9.12 -21.44
CA GLU A 338 -10.67 7.67 -21.66
C GLU A 338 -9.40 6.92 -21.23
N PRO A 339 -9.14 6.79 -19.91
CA PRO A 339 -7.95 6.11 -19.45
C PRO A 339 -8.05 4.60 -19.67
N GLN A 340 -6.99 4.05 -20.22
CA GLN A 340 -6.83 2.61 -20.44
C GLN A 340 -5.84 2.08 -19.41
N PHE A 341 -6.33 1.27 -18.48
CA PHE A 341 -5.51 0.67 -17.45
C PHE A 341 -5.16 -0.78 -17.77
N GLU A 342 -4.00 -1.23 -17.32
CA GLU A 342 -3.65 -2.64 -17.31
C GLU A 342 -4.39 -3.32 -16.12
N GLY A 343 -5.55 -3.94 -16.38
CA GLY A 343 -6.35 -4.66 -15.41
C GLY A 343 -7.40 -3.83 -14.66
N GLN A 344 -8.27 -4.52 -13.91
CA GLN A 344 -9.40 -3.94 -13.18
C GLN A 344 -8.97 -3.10 -11.98
N THR A 345 -7.84 -3.40 -11.37
CA THR A 345 -7.29 -2.68 -10.21
C THR A 345 -6.71 -1.31 -10.56
N LYS A 346 -6.65 -0.96 -11.85
CA LYS A 346 -6.24 0.36 -12.37
C LYS A 346 -4.82 0.80 -11.94
N THR A 347 -3.92 -0.15 -11.75
CA THR A 347 -2.59 0.08 -11.16
C THR A 347 -1.59 0.73 -12.11
N LYS A 348 -1.81 0.63 -13.43
CA LYS A 348 -0.90 1.14 -14.46
C LYS A 348 -1.65 1.72 -15.65
N LEU A 349 -1.24 2.92 -16.11
CA LEU A 349 -1.82 3.58 -17.29
C LEU A 349 -1.16 3.12 -18.59
N GLY A 350 -1.98 2.72 -19.57
CA GLY A 350 -1.53 2.24 -20.89
C GLY A 350 -1.59 3.27 -22.03
N ASN A 351 -2.29 4.39 -21.87
CA ASN A 351 -2.50 5.42 -22.91
C ASN A 351 -1.18 6.01 -23.44
N ARG A 352 -0.75 5.61 -24.62
CA ARG A 352 0.54 6.04 -25.20
C ARG A 352 0.60 7.55 -25.49
N GLU A 353 -0.53 8.14 -25.85
CA GLU A 353 -0.69 9.57 -26.15
C GLU A 353 -0.37 10.49 -24.95
N VAL A 354 -0.42 9.99 -23.72
CA VAL A 354 -0.16 10.77 -22.50
C VAL A 354 1.33 11.06 -22.28
N THR A 355 2.22 10.24 -22.83
CA THR A 355 3.67 10.36 -22.59
C THR A 355 4.25 11.68 -23.08
N ALA A 356 3.89 12.13 -24.28
CA ALA A 356 4.45 13.32 -24.89
C ALA A 356 3.97 14.62 -24.19
N PRO A 357 2.67 14.82 -23.94
CA PRO A 357 2.15 15.99 -23.22
C PRO A 357 2.77 16.16 -21.82
N VAL A 358 2.88 15.07 -21.06
CA VAL A 358 3.53 15.12 -19.73
C VAL A 358 5.01 15.48 -19.86
N SER A 359 5.74 14.83 -20.76
CA SER A 359 7.17 15.12 -20.96
C SER A 359 7.42 16.57 -21.37
N GLN A 360 6.56 17.15 -22.21
CA GLN A 360 6.65 18.54 -22.67
C GLN A 360 6.36 19.52 -21.53
N GLY A 361 5.27 19.29 -20.76
CA GLY A 361 4.90 20.12 -19.63
C GLY A 361 6.02 20.18 -18.59
N VAL A 362 6.55 19.03 -18.20
CA VAL A 362 7.67 18.94 -17.26
C VAL A 362 8.93 19.63 -17.80
N SER A 363 9.24 19.45 -19.08
CA SER A 363 10.42 20.09 -19.70
C SER A 363 10.31 21.60 -19.70
N THR A 364 9.13 22.14 -20.05
CA THR A 364 8.89 23.60 -20.07
C THR A 364 8.99 24.17 -18.66
N MET A 365 8.29 23.59 -17.69
CA MET A 365 8.33 24.00 -16.28
C MET A 365 9.76 24.03 -15.74
N LEU A 366 10.46 22.91 -15.88
CA LEU A 366 11.82 22.78 -15.34
C LEU A 366 12.80 23.73 -16.03
N SER A 367 12.72 23.91 -17.35
CA SER A 367 13.61 24.85 -18.05
C SER A 367 13.44 26.26 -17.50
N ASN A 368 12.20 26.73 -17.36
CA ASN A 368 11.90 28.04 -16.80
C ASN A 368 12.45 28.18 -15.37
N TYR A 369 12.14 27.19 -14.51
CA TYR A 369 12.59 27.22 -13.13
C TYR A 369 14.10 27.26 -12.99
N LEU A 370 14.83 26.41 -13.74
CA LEU A 370 16.29 26.33 -13.67
C LEU A 370 16.98 27.61 -14.17
N GLU A 371 16.37 28.31 -15.14
CA GLU A 371 16.85 29.61 -15.63
C GLU A 371 16.57 30.73 -14.64
N GLU A 372 15.42 30.72 -13.97
CA GLU A 372 15.02 31.72 -12.98
C GLU A 372 15.72 31.54 -11.62
N HIS A 373 16.11 30.30 -11.28
CA HIS A 373 16.70 29.94 -9.98
C HIS A 373 18.07 29.24 -10.13
N PRO A 374 19.11 29.93 -10.66
CA PRO A 374 20.40 29.29 -10.97
C PRO A 374 21.14 28.75 -9.74
N ALA A 375 20.92 29.30 -8.55
CA ALA A 375 21.50 28.81 -7.31
C ALA A 375 20.93 27.42 -6.93
N GLU A 376 19.64 27.25 -7.03
CA GLU A 376 18.93 26.00 -6.74
C GLU A 376 19.19 24.97 -7.82
N ALA A 377 19.22 25.41 -9.10
CA ALA A 377 19.61 24.58 -10.23
C ALA A 377 21.00 23.95 -10.03
N LYS A 378 21.95 24.74 -9.51
CA LYS A 378 23.27 24.22 -9.15
C LYS A 378 23.19 23.15 -8.06
N ILE A 379 22.42 23.38 -7.01
CA ILE A 379 22.26 22.41 -5.91
C ILE A 379 21.68 21.09 -6.45
N ILE A 380 20.65 21.16 -7.30
CA ILE A 380 20.05 19.98 -7.93
C ILE A 380 21.07 19.23 -8.77
N VAL A 381 21.81 19.92 -9.64
CA VAL A 381 22.83 19.29 -10.50
C VAL A 381 23.98 18.70 -9.68
N ASP A 382 24.44 19.40 -8.62
CA ASP A 382 25.46 18.87 -7.71
C ASP A 382 25.00 17.57 -7.02
N LYS A 383 23.71 17.48 -6.61
CA LYS A 383 23.12 16.25 -6.08
C LYS A 383 23.13 15.12 -7.12
N VAL A 384 22.76 15.39 -8.37
CA VAL A 384 22.79 14.42 -9.47
C VAL A 384 24.24 13.91 -9.70
N ILE A 385 25.22 14.80 -9.71
CA ILE A 385 26.64 14.41 -9.86
C ILE A 385 27.08 13.52 -8.69
N LEU A 386 26.69 13.85 -7.48
CA LEU A 386 26.98 13.04 -6.29
C LEU A 386 26.36 11.64 -6.39
N ALA A 387 25.10 11.55 -6.84
CA ALA A 387 24.41 10.28 -7.08
C ALA A 387 25.14 9.43 -8.14
N ALA A 388 25.52 10.04 -9.27
CA ALA A 388 26.27 9.36 -10.33
C ALA A 388 27.63 8.82 -9.82
N ARG A 389 28.35 9.59 -9.01
CA ARG A 389 29.59 9.14 -8.37
C ARG A 389 29.37 7.98 -7.42
N ALA A 390 28.32 8.04 -6.59
CA ALA A 390 27.96 6.97 -5.67
C ALA A 390 27.58 5.68 -6.41
N ARG A 391 26.76 5.78 -7.46
CA ARG A 391 26.39 4.66 -8.34
C ARG A 391 27.60 4.02 -9.01
N HIS A 392 28.50 4.82 -9.56
CA HIS A 392 29.73 4.32 -10.19
C HIS A 392 30.62 3.59 -9.17
N ALA A 393 30.78 4.13 -7.97
CA ALA A 393 31.49 3.46 -6.88
C ALA A 393 30.83 2.13 -6.48
N ALA A 394 29.51 2.11 -6.36
CA ALA A 394 28.74 0.89 -6.05
C ALA A 394 28.88 -0.18 -7.15
N ARG A 395 28.84 0.22 -8.43
CA ARG A 395 29.06 -0.70 -9.56
C ARG A 395 30.46 -1.31 -9.52
N LYS A 396 31.48 -0.50 -9.28
CA LYS A 396 32.87 -0.97 -9.17
C LYS A 396 33.05 -1.94 -8.00
N ALA A 397 32.40 -1.67 -6.86
CA ALA A 397 32.42 -2.57 -5.70
C ALA A 397 31.75 -3.92 -6.04
N ARG A 398 30.58 -3.91 -6.72
CA ARG A 398 29.90 -5.14 -7.18
C ARG A 398 30.76 -5.97 -8.13
N GLU A 399 31.42 -5.33 -9.12
CA GLU A 399 32.27 -6.03 -10.07
C GLU A 399 33.49 -6.69 -9.38
N MET A 400 34.06 -6.03 -8.37
CA MET A 400 35.16 -6.63 -7.59
C MET A 400 34.69 -7.85 -6.78
N VAL A 401 33.45 -7.81 -6.22
CA VAL A 401 32.87 -8.94 -5.49
C VAL A 401 32.56 -10.10 -6.46
N GLN A 402 31.98 -9.80 -7.64
CA GLN A 402 31.69 -10.82 -8.64
C GLN A 402 32.96 -11.53 -9.13
N ARG A 403 34.06 -10.81 -9.37
CA ARG A 403 35.35 -11.42 -9.75
C ARG A 403 35.92 -12.34 -8.67
N LYS A 404 35.73 -11.98 -7.37
CA LYS A 404 36.13 -12.85 -6.24
C LYS A 404 35.27 -14.11 -6.16
N ASN A 405 33.97 -14.03 -6.40
CA ASN A 405 33.06 -15.18 -6.32
C ASN A 405 33.22 -16.15 -7.48
N VAL A 406 33.58 -15.68 -8.68
CA VAL A 406 33.89 -16.57 -9.85
C VAL A 406 35.16 -17.39 -9.60
N MET A 407 36.09 -16.87 -8.82
CA MET A 407 37.33 -17.61 -8.46
C MET A 407 37.17 -18.53 -7.25
N SER A 408 36.09 -18.35 -6.42
CA SER A 408 35.89 -19.11 -5.18
C SER A 408 34.70 -20.07 -5.22
N GLY A 409 34.17 -20.45 -6.41
CA GLY A 409 33.07 -21.42 -6.57
C GLY A 409 31.83 -20.96 -5.80
N SER A 410 30.93 -20.23 -6.45
CA SER A 410 29.77 -19.58 -5.85
C SER A 410 28.81 -20.58 -5.19
N GLY A 411 29.07 -20.90 -3.93
CA GLY A 411 28.13 -21.57 -3.04
C GLY A 411 27.13 -20.57 -2.45
N LEU A 412 25.98 -21.09 -2.02
CA LEU A 412 25.04 -20.37 -1.15
C LEU A 412 25.77 -19.86 0.10
N PRO A 413 25.25 -18.79 0.77
CA PRO A 413 25.86 -18.29 1.99
C PRO A 413 26.11 -19.43 2.97
N GLY A 414 27.34 -19.55 3.50
CA GLY A 414 27.70 -20.67 4.37
C GLY A 414 26.85 -20.82 5.63
N LYS A 415 26.06 -19.78 5.95
CA LYS A 415 25.10 -19.78 7.06
C LYS A 415 23.71 -20.30 6.68
N LEU A 416 23.35 -20.29 5.40
CA LEU A 416 22.04 -20.75 4.94
C LEU A 416 21.94 -22.27 5.09
N ALA A 417 20.99 -22.73 5.89
CA ALA A 417 20.54 -24.10 5.89
C ALA A 417 19.38 -24.23 4.90
N ASP A 418 19.69 -24.63 3.68
CA ASP A 418 18.73 -24.72 2.59
C ASP A 418 17.74 -25.89 2.72
N CYS A 419 16.64 -25.87 1.98
CA CYS A 419 15.69 -26.95 1.83
C CYS A 419 16.01 -27.82 0.60
N SER A 420 15.40 -29.01 0.52
CA SER A 420 15.60 -29.96 -0.59
C SER A 420 14.63 -29.77 -1.74
N GLU A 421 13.47 -29.13 -1.49
CA GLU A 421 12.49 -28.79 -2.53
C GLU A 421 13.07 -27.72 -3.48
N LYS A 422 12.69 -27.78 -4.75
CA LYS A 422 13.18 -26.89 -5.80
C LYS A 422 12.12 -25.98 -6.39
N ASP A 423 10.84 -26.32 -6.18
CA ASP A 423 9.75 -25.44 -6.59
C ASP A 423 9.63 -24.27 -5.61
N PRO A 424 9.93 -23.03 -6.04
CA PRO A 424 9.86 -21.86 -5.15
C PRO A 424 8.49 -21.66 -4.50
N ALA A 425 7.41 -22.07 -5.17
CA ALA A 425 6.05 -21.95 -4.65
C ALA A 425 5.80 -22.80 -3.41
N LEU A 426 6.54 -23.88 -3.26
CA LEU A 426 6.48 -24.81 -2.13
C LEU A 426 7.54 -24.52 -1.06
N CYS A 427 8.51 -23.64 -1.37
CA CYS A 427 9.64 -23.34 -0.49
C CYS A 427 9.42 -22.09 0.35
N GLU A 428 9.91 -22.13 1.59
CA GLU A 428 9.92 -20.99 2.48
C GLU A 428 11.28 -20.81 3.17
N VAL A 429 11.66 -19.55 3.42
CA VAL A 429 12.90 -19.22 4.13
C VAL A 429 12.60 -18.38 5.37
N TYR A 430 13.17 -18.76 6.50
CA TYR A 430 13.13 -18.01 7.74
C TYR A 430 14.40 -17.16 7.89
N PHE A 431 14.25 -15.85 8.00
CA PHE A 431 15.29 -14.96 8.49
C PHE A 431 15.18 -14.90 10.02
N VAL A 432 16.18 -15.45 10.70
CA VAL A 432 16.14 -15.66 12.16
C VAL A 432 17.18 -14.78 12.84
N GLU A 433 16.81 -14.15 13.94
CA GLU A 433 17.72 -13.35 14.75
C GLU A 433 18.79 -14.23 15.42
N GLY A 434 20.04 -14.02 15.02
CA GLY A 434 21.21 -14.63 15.66
C GLY A 434 21.41 -16.12 15.38
N ASP A 435 22.61 -16.59 15.72
CA ASP A 435 23.03 -17.97 15.51
C ASP A 435 22.38 -18.96 16.51
N SER A 436 22.01 -18.49 17.72
CA SER A 436 21.37 -19.32 18.75
C SER A 436 19.98 -19.77 18.33
N ALA A 437 19.07 -18.80 18.05
CA ALA A 437 17.73 -19.12 17.58
C ALA A 437 17.78 -19.81 16.20
N GLY A 438 18.72 -19.40 15.33
CA GLY A 438 18.98 -20.08 14.06
C GLY A 438 19.39 -21.54 14.21
N GLY A 439 20.13 -21.89 15.27
CA GLY A 439 20.49 -23.28 15.63
C GLY A 439 19.27 -24.12 16.00
N THR A 440 18.40 -23.58 16.87
CA THR A 440 17.14 -24.22 17.27
C THR A 440 16.20 -24.40 16.09
N ALA A 441 16.03 -23.34 15.25
CA ALA A 441 15.20 -23.38 14.06
C ALA A 441 15.71 -24.42 13.03
N LYS A 442 17.03 -24.54 12.84
CA LYS A 442 17.63 -25.57 11.96
C LYS A 442 17.34 -27.00 12.43
N GLN A 443 17.22 -27.22 13.73
CA GLN A 443 16.88 -28.53 14.30
C GLN A 443 15.38 -28.82 14.20
N GLY A 444 14.53 -27.80 14.43
CA GLY A 444 13.07 -27.95 14.45
C GLY A 444 12.39 -27.98 13.07
N ARG A 445 13.01 -27.41 12.03
CA ARG A 445 12.40 -27.23 10.71
C ARG A 445 12.09 -28.54 9.97
N ASP A 446 11.15 -28.51 9.06
CA ASP A 446 11.06 -29.48 7.98
C ASP A 446 12.09 -29.17 6.89
N ARG A 447 13.09 -30.05 6.74
CA ARG A 447 14.19 -29.87 5.77
C ARG A 447 13.76 -30.00 4.32
N HIS A 448 12.56 -30.50 4.08
CA HIS A 448 12.06 -30.67 2.73
C HIS A 448 11.79 -29.32 2.08
N PHE A 449 11.05 -28.43 2.75
CA PHE A 449 10.60 -27.17 2.17
C PHE A 449 11.01 -25.91 2.96
N GLN A 450 11.55 -26.04 4.18
CA GLN A 450 11.95 -24.89 5.01
C GLN A 450 13.46 -24.68 5.00
N ALA A 451 13.87 -23.46 4.65
CA ALA A 451 15.25 -22.98 4.75
C ALA A 451 15.40 -22.03 5.94
N ILE A 452 16.59 -22.01 6.57
CA ILE A 452 16.91 -21.13 7.70
C ILE A 452 18.14 -20.29 7.37
N MET A 453 18.00 -18.98 7.49
CA MET A 453 19.06 -17.99 7.31
C MET A 453 19.24 -17.16 8.59
N PRO A 454 20.20 -17.50 9.48
CA PRO A 454 20.51 -16.68 10.63
C PRO A 454 21.14 -15.35 10.21
N LEU A 455 20.64 -14.25 10.78
CA LEU A 455 21.20 -12.91 10.63
C LEU A 455 22.12 -12.60 11.83
N ARG A 456 23.19 -11.83 11.62
CA ARG A 456 24.10 -11.44 12.70
C ARG A 456 23.63 -10.16 13.40
N GLY A 457 22.50 -10.27 14.14
CA GLY A 457 21.94 -9.13 14.87
C GLY A 457 21.38 -8.05 13.91
N LYS A 458 21.51 -6.79 14.32
CA LYS A 458 20.96 -5.64 13.56
C LYS A 458 21.66 -5.48 12.21
N ILE A 459 20.89 -5.63 11.12
CA ILE A 459 21.39 -5.37 9.77
C ILE A 459 21.60 -3.86 9.56
N LEU A 460 22.32 -3.51 8.48
CA LEU A 460 22.53 -2.11 8.12
C LEU A 460 21.20 -1.38 7.89
N ASN A 461 21.04 -0.21 8.53
CA ASN A 461 19.92 0.68 8.23
C ASN A 461 20.09 1.29 6.83
N VAL A 462 19.32 0.79 5.89
CA VAL A 462 19.41 1.19 4.47
C VAL A 462 18.78 2.55 4.20
N GLU A 463 17.97 3.08 5.10
CA GLU A 463 17.41 4.43 4.98
C GLU A 463 18.50 5.52 5.08
N LYS A 464 19.53 5.27 5.90
CA LYS A 464 20.64 6.21 6.15
C LYS A 464 21.89 5.92 5.34
N ALA A 465 22.01 4.74 4.75
CA ALA A 465 23.25 4.29 4.16
C ALA A 465 23.33 4.65 2.67
N MET A 466 24.49 5.13 2.25
CA MET A 466 24.78 5.30 0.84
C MET A 466 24.71 3.95 0.09
N ILE A 467 24.19 3.95 -1.12
CA ILE A 467 23.94 2.75 -1.93
C ILE A 467 25.17 1.82 -2.02
N HIS A 468 26.39 2.36 -2.19
CA HIS A 468 27.59 1.53 -2.26
C HIS A 468 27.87 0.77 -0.96
N LYS A 469 27.62 1.38 0.22
CA LYS A 469 27.79 0.73 1.52
C LYS A 469 26.75 -0.39 1.73
N ILE A 470 25.54 -0.21 1.20
CA ILE A 470 24.48 -1.23 1.26
C ILE A 470 24.95 -2.49 0.53
N PHE A 471 25.48 -2.34 -0.70
CA PHE A 471 25.96 -3.48 -1.48
C PHE A 471 27.33 -4.03 -1.06
N GLU A 472 28.09 -3.30 -0.25
CA GLU A 472 29.31 -3.82 0.41
C GLU A 472 29.00 -4.60 1.69
N ASN A 473 27.83 -4.41 2.29
CA ASN A 473 27.44 -5.08 3.52
C ASN A 473 27.23 -6.59 3.31
N GLU A 474 27.89 -7.41 4.13
CA GLU A 474 27.88 -8.88 3.99
C GLU A 474 26.50 -9.49 4.29
N GLU A 475 25.73 -8.98 5.27
CA GLU A 475 24.42 -9.53 5.58
C GLU A 475 23.41 -9.22 4.44
N ILE A 476 23.49 -8.03 3.84
CA ILE A 476 22.68 -7.66 2.67
C ILE A 476 23.03 -8.57 1.47
N LYS A 477 24.31 -8.80 1.20
CA LYS A 477 24.76 -9.73 0.14
C LYS A 477 24.24 -11.14 0.38
N ASN A 478 24.27 -11.59 1.63
CA ASN A 478 23.78 -12.90 2.01
C ASN A 478 22.27 -13.03 1.78
N ILE A 479 21.48 -11.98 2.06
CA ILE A 479 20.04 -11.96 1.77
C ILE A 479 19.77 -12.11 0.28
N TYR A 480 20.41 -11.29 -0.57
CA TYR A 480 20.28 -11.40 -2.03
C TYR A 480 20.68 -12.79 -2.56
N THR A 481 21.77 -13.33 -2.05
CA THR A 481 22.27 -14.65 -2.47
C THR A 481 21.35 -15.78 -2.01
N ALA A 482 20.83 -15.69 -0.78
CA ALA A 482 19.88 -16.69 -0.25
C ALA A 482 18.58 -16.69 -1.04
N LEU A 483 18.03 -15.53 -1.33
CA LEU A 483 16.80 -15.39 -2.13
C LEU A 483 17.00 -15.74 -3.61
N GLY A 484 18.24 -15.71 -4.11
CA GLY A 484 18.56 -15.99 -5.51
C GLY A 484 18.24 -14.84 -6.46
N VAL A 485 17.85 -13.68 -5.93
CA VAL A 485 17.46 -12.51 -6.72
C VAL A 485 18.63 -11.55 -6.95
N ARG A 486 18.51 -10.72 -7.97
CA ARG A 486 19.47 -9.65 -8.32
C ARG A 486 18.71 -8.40 -8.66
N ILE A 487 19.29 -7.25 -8.35
CA ILE A 487 18.80 -5.97 -8.84
C ILE A 487 19.33 -5.75 -10.26
N GLY A 488 18.44 -5.30 -11.13
CA GLY A 488 18.69 -4.98 -12.53
C GLY A 488 18.30 -6.13 -13.46
N THR A 489 17.32 -5.83 -14.31
CA THR A 489 16.96 -6.59 -15.50
C THR A 489 17.59 -5.93 -16.74
N GLU A 490 17.42 -6.51 -17.93
CA GLU A 490 17.86 -5.88 -19.17
C GLU A 490 17.05 -4.61 -19.49
N GLU A 491 15.82 -4.54 -19.00
CA GLU A 491 14.89 -3.43 -19.26
C GLU A 491 14.93 -2.34 -18.18
N ASP A 492 15.17 -2.70 -16.92
CA ASP A 492 15.22 -1.78 -15.78
C ASP A 492 16.36 -2.13 -14.82
N SER A 493 17.27 -1.18 -14.60
CA SER A 493 18.44 -1.35 -13.73
C SER A 493 18.09 -1.50 -12.24
N LYS A 494 16.87 -1.13 -11.83
CA LYS A 494 16.37 -1.22 -10.45
C LYS A 494 15.43 -2.37 -10.22
N ALA A 495 14.79 -2.89 -11.26
CA ALA A 495 13.83 -3.98 -11.14
C ALA A 495 14.46 -5.25 -10.57
N LEU A 496 13.70 -5.96 -9.75
CA LEU A 496 14.13 -7.21 -9.16
C LEU A 496 13.94 -8.36 -10.17
N ASN A 497 14.98 -9.15 -10.42
CA ASN A 497 14.84 -10.35 -11.24
C ASN A 497 14.18 -11.47 -10.43
N LEU A 498 12.87 -11.63 -10.58
CA LEU A 498 12.05 -12.60 -9.85
C LEU A 498 12.14 -14.03 -10.42
N GLU A 499 12.59 -14.22 -11.67
CA GLU A 499 12.68 -15.55 -12.29
C GLU A 499 13.57 -16.54 -11.52
N LYS A 500 14.52 -16.00 -10.73
CA LYS A 500 15.46 -16.79 -9.93
C LYS A 500 15.12 -16.79 -8.45
N LEU A 501 13.97 -16.23 -8.07
CA LEU A 501 13.51 -16.27 -6.69
C LEU A 501 13.35 -17.72 -6.23
N ARG A 502 13.92 -18.06 -5.07
CA ARG A 502 14.00 -19.43 -4.57
C ARG A 502 12.90 -19.78 -3.57
N TYR A 503 12.23 -18.78 -3.01
CA TYR A 503 11.22 -18.98 -1.97
C TYR A 503 10.06 -17.99 -2.18
N HIS A 504 8.84 -18.50 -2.26
CA HIS A 504 7.64 -17.67 -2.32
C HIS A 504 7.06 -17.34 -0.95
N LYS A 505 7.71 -17.80 0.14
CA LYS A 505 7.47 -17.32 1.49
C LYS A 505 8.79 -16.95 2.15
N VAL A 506 8.90 -15.68 2.50
CA VAL A 506 10.03 -15.11 3.23
C VAL A 506 9.51 -14.70 4.59
N ILE A 507 9.92 -15.41 5.63
CA ILE A 507 9.37 -15.28 6.97
C ILE A 507 10.42 -14.65 7.88
N ILE A 508 10.08 -13.49 8.46
CA ILE A 508 10.90 -12.80 9.45
C ILE A 508 10.53 -13.38 10.82
N MET A 509 11.52 -13.87 11.56
CA MET A 509 11.34 -14.49 12.85
C MET A 509 12.36 -13.93 13.85
N CYS A 510 11.92 -12.95 14.64
CA CYS A 510 12.70 -12.23 15.63
C CYS A 510 12.20 -12.52 17.04
N ASP A 511 13.04 -12.22 18.04
CA ASP A 511 12.69 -12.31 19.46
C ASP A 511 11.56 -11.33 19.82
N ALA A 512 10.75 -11.66 20.80
CA ALA A 512 9.62 -10.84 21.24
C ALA A 512 10.05 -9.73 22.21
N ASP A 513 11.17 -9.06 21.94
CA ASP A 513 11.71 -7.97 22.72
C ASP A 513 11.92 -6.71 21.86
N VAL A 514 12.44 -5.64 22.47
CA VAL A 514 12.67 -4.35 21.78
C VAL A 514 13.77 -4.43 20.72
N ASP A 515 14.76 -5.30 20.89
CA ASP A 515 15.83 -5.50 19.93
C ASP A 515 15.33 -6.30 18.72
N GLY A 516 14.54 -7.35 18.95
CA GLY A 516 13.88 -8.12 17.88
C GLY A 516 12.93 -7.27 17.06
N SER A 517 12.13 -6.41 17.70
CA SER A 517 11.27 -5.45 17.00
C SER A 517 12.07 -4.46 16.13
N HIS A 518 13.24 -4.03 16.60
CA HIS A 518 14.13 -3.18 15.82
C HIS A 518 14.73 -3.93 14.63
N ILE A 519 15.14 -5.18 14.80
CA ILE A 519 15.66 -6.02 13.69
C ILE A 519 14.56 -6.27 12.65
N GLU A 520 13.33 -6.58 13.09
CA GLU A 520 12.17 -6.70 12.20
C GLU A 520 11.98 -5.42 11.37
N THR A 521 12.01 -4.25 12.03
CA THR A 521 11.87 -2.95 11.35
C THR A 521 12.98 -2.71 10.34
N LEU A 522 14.24 -3.04 10.66
CA LEU A 522 15.38 -2.91 9.74
C LEU A 522 15.21 -3.81 8.50
N ILE A 523 14.75 -5.05 8.70
CA ILE A 523 14.50 -6.00 7.60
C ILE A 523 13.34 -5.51 6.73
N LEU A 524 12.25 -5.04 7.34
CA LEU A 524 11.11 -4.48 6.62
C LEU A 524 11.51 -3.23 5.82
N THR A 525 12.35 -2.34 6.40
CA THR A 525 12.90 -1.18 5.70
C THR A 525 13.69 -1.61 4.46
N PHE A 526 14.52 -2.65 4.60
CA PHE A 526 15.28 -3.19 3.49
C PHE A 526 14.36 -3.75 2.38
N PHE A 527 13.36 -4.56 2.72
CA PHE A 527 12.41 -5.08 1.73
C PHE A 527 11.60 -3.97 1.07
N PHE A 528 11.12 -3.00 1.84
CA PHE A 528 10.36 -1.87 1.30
C PHE A 528 11.17 -1.01 0.32
N ARG A 529 12.48 -0.79 0.59
CA ARG A 529 13.34 0.07 -0.24
C ARG A 529 13.97 -0.64 -1.44
N PHE A 530 14.22 -1.95 -1.36
CA PHE A 530 15.02 -2.67 -2.35
C PHE A 530 14.35 -3.89 -2.96
N MET A 531 13.25 -4.36 -2.39
CA MET A 531 12.51 -5.55 -2.83
C MET A 531 11.00 -5.38 -2.62
N LYS A 532 10.48 -4.19 -2.94
CA LYS A 532 9.06 -3.84 -2.74
C LYS A 532 8.12 -4.81 -3.45
N GLU A 533 8.52 -5.30 -4.61
CA GLU A 533 7.78 -6.28 -5.41
C GLU A 533 7.49 -7.56 -4.61
N LEU A 534 8.39 -8.00 -3.72
CA LEU A 534 8.13 -9.19 -2.87
C LEU A 534 7.01 -8.95 -1.84
N ILE A 535 6.85 -7.71 -1.38
CA ILE A 535 5.73 -7.34 -0.50
C ILE A 535 4.43 -7.30 -1.32
N GLU A 536 4.46 -6.67 -2.49
CA GLU A 536 3.31 -6.54 -3.40
C GLU A 536 2.80 -7.90 -3.90
N LEU A 537 3.71 -8.85 -4.12
CA LEU A 537 3.37 -10.25 -4.46
C LEU A 537 2.91 -11.07 -3.25
N GLY A 538 2.94 -10.51 -2.04
CA GLY A 538 2.49 -11.18 -0.83
C GLY A 538 3.44 -12.27 -0.32
N TYR A 539 4.74 -12.18 -0.61
CA TYR A 539 5.73 -13.19 -0.22
C TYR A 539 6.40 -12.92 1.13
N ILE A 540 6.19 -11.75 1.74
CA ILE A 540 6.81 -11.38 3.03
C ILE A 540 5.85 -11.62 4.18
N TYR A 541 6.34 -12.33 5.19
CA TYR A 541 5.58 -12.70 6.39
C TYR A 541 6.38 -12.44 7.66
N ILE A 542 5.68 -12.21 8.76
CA ILE A 542 6.23 -12.13 10.10
C ILE A 542 5.69 -13.32 10.90
N ALA A 543 6.59 -14.10 11.50
CA ALA A 543 6.22 -15.17 12.40
C ALA A 543 5.77 -14.60 13.76
N THR A 544 4.73 -15.18 14.32
CA THR A 544 4.19 -14.76 15.62
C THR A 544 4.35 -15.91 16.62
N PRO A 545 5.51 -16.02 17.30
CA PRO A 545 5.70 -17.03 18.34
C PRO A 545 4.84 -16.72 19.58
N PRO A 546 4.48 -17.72 20.39
CA PRO A 546 3.76 -17.49 21.63
C PRO A 546 4.64 -16.77 22.67
N LEU A 547 4.02 -15.92 23.49
CA LEU A 547 4.69 -15.21 24.57
C LEU A 547 4.75 -16.01 25.86
N TYR A 548 3.81 -16.95 26.06
CA TYR A 548 3.67 -17.70 27.31
C TYR A 548 3.43 -19.19 27.06
N LEU A 549 3.96 -20.01 27.98
CA LEU A 549 3.56 -21.38 28.18
C LEU A 549 2.90 -21.49 29.56
N VAL A 550 1.63 -21.87 29.60
CA VAL A 550 0.86 -22.11 30.82
C VAL A 550 0.78 -23.60 31.07
N LYS A 551 1.24 -24.07 32.22
CA LYS A 551 1.38 -25.51 32.50
C LYS A 551 0.82 -25.89 33.85
N LYS A 552 0.05 -27.01 33.90
CA LYS A 552 -0.37 -27.65 35.15
C LYS A 552 -0.31 -29.17 35.00
N GLY A 553 0.64 -29.79 35.69
CA GLY A 553 0.89 -31.24 35.57
C GLY A 553 1.34 -31.62 34.16
N GLN A 554 0.56 -32.45 33.46
CA GLN A 554 0.84 -32.84 32.07
C GLN A 554 0.14 -31.96 31.04
N LYS A 555 -0.80 -31.09 31.45
CA LYS A 555 -1.49 -30.18 30.54
C LYS A 555 -0.66 -28.93 30.34
N SER A 556 -0.45 -28.52 29.07
CA SER A 556 0.23 -27.30 28.70
C SER A 556 -0.49 -26.62 27.54
N GLU A 557 -0.59 -25.30 27.58
CA GLU A 557 -1.19 -24.47 26.54
C GLU A 557 -0.28 -23.26 26.27
N TYR A 558 -0.15 -22.91 24.98
CA TYR A 558 0.60 -21.72 24.56
C TYR A 558 -0.33 -20.51 24.44
N ALA A 559 0.12 -19.35 24.88
CA ALA A 559 -0.64 -18.10 24.78
C ALA A 559 0.18 -17.01 24.11
N TRP A 560 -0.46 -16.28 23.18
CA TRP A 560 0.15 -15.21 22.38
C TRP A 560 -0.06 -13.81 22.97
N ASN A 561 -0.95 -13.67 23.96
CA ASN A 561 -1.22 -12.42 24.66
C ASN A 561 -1.64 -12.67 26.11
N ASP A 562 -1.74 -11.57 26.87
CA ASP A 562 -2.09 -11.65 28.29
C ASP A 562 -3.50 -12.20 28.52
N ASP A 563 -4.47 -11.85 27.67
CA ASP A 563 -5.87 -12.30 27.79
C ASP A 563 -5.97 -13.82 27.63
N GLN A 564 -5.25 -14.38 26.65
CA GLN A 564 -5.21 -15.84 26.47
C GLN A 564 -4.50 -16.53 27.63
N ARG A 565 -3.38 -15.95 28.12
CA ARG A 565 -2.69 -16.45 29.30
C ARG A 565 -3.63 -16.52 30.50
N ASP A 566 -4.33 -15.43 30.79
CA ASP A 566 -5.20 -15.33 31.96
C ASP A 566 -6.41 -16.27 31.82
N LYS A 567 -6.95 -16.42 30.63
CA LYS A 567 -7.98 -17.40 30.33
C LYS A 567 -7.49 -18.83 30.62
N TYR A 568 -6.33 -19.23 30.13
CA TYR A 568 -5.77 -20.56 30.36
C TYR A 568 -5.40 -20.79 31.83
N ILE A 569 -4.95 -19.76 32.55
CA ILE A 569 -4.74 -19.84 34.00
C ILE A 569 -6.07 -20.16 34.70
N GLN A 570 -7.15 -19.46 34.37
CA GLN A 570 -8.46 -19.70 34.98
C GLN A 570 -9.02 -21.09 34.65
N GLU A 571 -8.89 -21.53 33.40
CA GLU A 571 -9.32 -22.87 32.97
C GLU A 571 -8.52 -23.98 33.68
N MET A 572 -7.21 -23.82 33.81
CA MET A 572 -6.35 -24.83 34.46
C MET A 572 -6.43 -24.79 35.98
N LYS A 573 -6.68 -23.63 36.58
CA LYS A 573 -6.83 -23.47 38.02
C LYS A 573 -7.98 -24.34 38.55
N GLY A 574 -9.13 -24.32 37.88
CA GLY A 574 -10.36 -24.98 38.33
C GLY A 574 -10.76 -24.48 39.73
N SER A 575 -11.02 -25.40 40.68
CA SER A 575 -11.27 -25.06 42.09
C SER A 575 -9.99 -24.92 42.94
N GLY A 576 -8.80 -25.01 42.32
CA GLY A 576 -7.50 -24.96 43.00
C GLY A 576 -6.95 -23.54 43.13
N LEU A 577 -5.75 -23.42 43.79
CA LEU A 577 -5.04 -22.16 43.90
C LEU A 577 -4.33 -21.82 42.59
N GLU A 578 -4.26 -20.54 42.29
CA GLU A 578 -3.58 -19.99 41.10
C GLU A 578 -2.08 -20.35 41.08
N SER A 579 -1.45 -20.38 42.24
CA SER A 579 -0.06 -20.81 42.42
C SER A 579 0.24 -22.27 42.00
N SER A 580 -0.78 -23.08 41.71
CA SER A 580 -0.61 -24.43 41.20
C SER A 580 -0.38 -24.50 39.69
N VAL A 581 -0.51 -23.34 38.99
CA VAL A 581 -0.31 -23.21 37.55
C VAL A 581 1.05 -22.58 37.31
N GLY A 582 1.95 -23.29 36.62
CA GLY A 582 3.26 -22.76 36.20
C GLY A 582 3.09 -21.89 34.94
N ILE A 583 3.72 -20.73 34.95
CA ILE A 583 3.76 -19.82 33.79
C ILE A 583 5.23 -19.64 33.42
N GLN A 584 5.55 -19.94 32.16
CA GLN A 584 6.84 -19.61 31.56
C GLN A 584 6.62 -18.52 30.53
N ARG A 585 7.34 -17.41 30.65
CA ARG A 585 7.35 -16.34 29.63
C ARG A 585 8.56 -16.53 28.74
N TYR A 586 8.35 -16.50 27.43
CA TYR A 586 9.42 -16.52 26.44
C TYR A 586 9.78 -15.07 26.08
N LYS A 587 11.04 -14.70 26.29
CA LYS A 587 11.60 -13.41 25.87
C LYS A 587 12.32 -13.51 24.53
N GLY A 588 12.84 -14.69 24.22
CA GLY A 588 13.53 -14.95 22.96
C GLY A 588 13.30 -16.38 22.43
N LEU A 589 13.43 -16.51 21.12
CA LEU A 589 13.29 -17.80 20.40
C LEU A 589 14.32 -18.85 20.87
N GLY A 590 15.47 -18.39 21.36
CA GLY A 590 16.52 -19.25 21.91
C GLY A 590 16.14 -19.96 23.23
N GLU A 591 15.06 -19.52 23.89
CA GLU A 591 14.53 -20.14 25.10
C GLU A 591 13.63 -21.36 24.79
N MET A 592 13.17 -21.48 23.54
CA MET A 592 12.40 -22.62 23.07
C MET A 592 13.35 -23.75 22.61
N ASN A 593 12.98 -24.99 22.91
CA ASN A 593 13.62 -26.11 22.24
C ASN A 593 13.06 -26.30 20.82
N ALA A 594 13.72 -27.15 20.01
CA ALA A 594 13.39 -27.35 18.62
C ALA A 594 11.95 -27.86 18.38
N THR A 595 11.43 -28.70 19.26
CA THR A 595 10.06 -29.23 19.20
C THR A 595 9.03 -28.13 19.48
N GLN A 596 9.27 -27.34 20.53
CA GLN A 596 8.40 -26.21 20.88
C GLN A 596 8.33 -25.16 19.76
N LEU A 597 9.48 -24.84 19.16
CA LEU A 597 9.55 -23.88 18.06
C LEU A 597 8.83 -24.43 16.80
N TRP A 598 8.95 -25.73 16.53
CA TRP A 598 8.20 -26.37 15.47
C TRP A 598 6.69 -26.27 15.72
N GLU A 599 6.21 -26.84 16.82
CA GLU A 599 4.78 -26.96 17.14
C GLU A 599 4.04 -25.62 17.22
N THR A 600 4.74 -24.51 17.53
CA THR A 600 4.10 -23.19 17.73
C THR A 600 4.31 -22.20 16.60
N THR A 601 5.44 -22.30 15.87
CA THR A 601 5.90 -21.21 15.01
C THR A 601 6.30 -21.64 13.60
N MET A 602 6.66 -22.93 13.40
CA MET A 602 7.17 -23.40 12.12
C MET A 602 6.26 -24.40 11.42
N ASP A 603 5.45 -25.18 12.14
CA ASP A 603 4.51 -26.13 11.58
C ASP A 603 3.42 -25.37 10.78
N PRO A 604 3.28 -25.60 9.47
CA PRO A 604 2.26 -24.96 8.64
C PRO A 604 0.83 -25.10 9.13
N GLU A 605 0.51 -26.21 9.84
CA GLU A 605 -0.83 -26.48 10.36
C GLU A 605 -1.14 -25.76 11.67
N ALA A 606 -0.11 -25.40 12.45
CA ALA A 606 -0.27 -24.83 13.80
C ALA A 606 0.18 -23.38 13.93
N ARG A 607 1.12 -22.93 13.09
CA ARG A 607 1.73 -21.60 13.18
C ARG A 607 0.79 -20.46 12.78
N THR A 608 1.03 -19.30 13.36
CA THR A 608 0.41 -18.04 12.93
C THR A 608 1.45 -17.18 12.21
N LEU A 609 1.17 -16.82 10.96
CA LEU A 609 1.96 -15.88 10.16
C LEU A 609 1.14 -14.65 9.86
N ARG A 610 1.75 -13.47 10.04
CA ARG A 610 1.18 -12.19 9.62
C ARG A 610 1.80 -11.80 8.28
N GLN A 611 1.00 -11.76 7.23
CA GLN A 611 1.45 -11.27 5.91
C GLN A 611 1.69 -9.76 5.96
N VAL A 612 2.78 -9.32 5.37
CA VAL A 612 3.11 -7.89 5.24
C VAL A 612 2.47 -7.37 3.96
N THR A 613 1.66 -6.32 4.10
CA THR A 613 0.99 -5.63 2.98
C THR A 613 1.35 -4.16 2.97
N ILE A 614 1.23 -3.52 1.81
CA ILE A 614 1.34 -2.08 1.64
C ILE A 614 -0.06 -1.59 1.23
N ASP A 615 -0.76 -0.96 2.16
CA ASP A 615 -2.09 -0.41 1.89
C ASP A 615 -1.99 0.98 1.24
N ASN A 616 -1.04 1.80 1.70
CA ASN A 616 -0.71 3.11 1.14
C ASN A 616 0.82 3.27 1.08
N ALA A 617 1.37 3.31 -0.14
CA ALA A 617 2.81 3.40 -0.35
C ALA A 617 3.41 4.75 0.13
N ALA A 618 2.66 5.84 0.01
CA ALA A 618 3.10 7.16 0.45
C ALA A 618 3.21 7.25 1.97
N GLU A 619 2.23 6.68 2.68
CA GLU A 619 2.23 6.63 4.14
C GLU A 619 3.32 5.69 4.66
N ALA A 620 3.48 4.51 4.06
CA ALA A 620 4.57 3.59 4.38
C ALA A 620 5.94 4.25 4.21
N ASP A 621 6.15 5.00 3.11
CA ASP A 621 7.38 5.76 2.88
C ASP A 621 7.64 6.78 4.00
N GLN A 622 6.61 7.53 4.42
CA GLN A 622 6.73 8.49 5.51
C GLN A 622 7.06 7.84 6.84
N ILE A 623 6.43 6.71 7.16
CA ILE A 623 6.69 5.97 8.39
C ILE A 623 8.13 5.46 8.42
N PHE A 624 8.62 4.86 7.33
CA PHE A 624 10.01 4.42 7.26
C PHE A 624 11.00 5.58 7.32
N SER A 625 10.76 6.68 6.62
CA SER A 625 11.61 7.87 6.69
C SER A 625 11.63 8.51 8.08
N MET A 626 10.49 8.57 8.77
CA MET A 626 10.37 9.10 10.11
C MET A 626 11.08 8.21 11.15
N LEU A 627 10.81 6.90 11.12
CA LEU A 627 11.36 5.97 12.11
C LEU A 627 12.84 5.68 11.89
N MET A 628 13.25 5.53 10.64
CA MET A 628 14.56 5.01 10.24
C MET A 628 15.48 6.07 9.60
N GLY A 629 14.95 7.24 9.25
CA GLY A 629 15.69 8.35 8.64
C GLY A 629 16.60 9.10 9.61
N ASP A 630 17.32 10.10 9.11
CA ASP A 630 18.30 10.87 9.89
C ASP A 630 17.64 11.89 10.83
N GLU A 631 16.46 12.42 10.46
CA GLU A 631 15.75 13.43 11.23
C GLU A 631 15.26 12.89 12.58
N VAL A 632 15.70 13.55 13.66
CA VAL A 632 15.34 13.17 15.04
C VAL A 632 14.03 13.80 15.51
N PRO A 633 13.72 15.09 15.20
CA PRO A 633 12.53 15.75 15.72
C PRO A 633 11.21 15.04 15.37
N PRO A 634 10.94 14.63 14.12
CA PRO A 634 9.71 13.92 13.77
C PRO A 634 9.55 12.60 14.53
N ARG A 635 10.66 11.86 14.71
CA ARG A 635 10.66 10.60 15.45
C ARG A 635 10.35 10.81 16.93
N ARG A 636 10.92 11.86 17.54
CA ARG A 636 10.64 12.22 18.94
C ARG A 636 9.17 12.56 19.13
N GLU A 637 8.60 13.40 18.27
CA GLU A 637 7.19 13.78 18.32
C GLU A 637 6.28 12.56 18.19
N PHE A 638 6.59 11.64 17.26
CA PHE A 638 5.86 10.39 17.11
C PHE A 638 5.90 9.54 18.40
N ILE A 639 7.07 9.39 19.01
CA ILE A 639 7.23 8.63 20.27
C ILE A 639 6.42 9.29 21.40
N GLU A 640 6.50 10.60 21.56
CA GLU A 640 5.79 11.34 22.60
C GLU A 640 4.26 11.20 22.44
N LYS A 641 3.75 11.33 21.20
CA LYS A 641 2.33 11.20 20.86
C LYS A 641 1.79 9.78 21.12
N ASN A 642 2.60 8.76 20.84
CA ASN A 642 2.19 7.36 20.90
C ASN A 642 2.67 6.61 22.16
N ALA A 643 3.39 7.27 23.06
CA ALA A 643 3.95 6.64 24.26
C ALA A 643 2.89 5.96 25.15
N LYS A 644 1.67 6.53 25.20
CA LYS A 644 0.54 5.97 25.98
C LYS A 644 0.04 4.62 25.47
N TYR A 645 0.31 4.28 24.20
CA TYR A 645 -0.08 3.01 23.60
C TYR A 645 1.04 1.96 23.64
N ALA A 646 2.25 2.38 24.02
CA ALA A 646 3.40 1.48 24.09
C ALA A 646 3.24 0.52 25.27
N LYS A 647 3.19 -0.78 24.98
CA LYS A 647 3.33 -1.82 26.00
C LYS A 647 4.82 -2.04 26.24
N ILE A 648 5.40 -1.26 27.13
CA ILE A 648 6.81 -1.38 27.49
C ILE A 648 6.95 -2.44 28.58
N ASP A 649 7.79 -3.42 28.33
CA ASP A 649 8.20 -4.40 29.31
C ASP A 649 9.33 -3.78 30.15
N VAL A 650 9.01 -3.27 31.32
CA VAL A 650 9.96 -2.66 32.26
C VAL A 650 10.41 -3.69 33.30
#